data_0965416cdf65cad1271c9edf83dc14b5
#
_entry.id   0965416cdf65cad1271c9edf83dc14b5
#
_cell.length_a   1.000
_cell.length_b   1.000
_cell.length_c   1.000
_cell.angle_alpha   90.00
_cell.angle_beta   90.00
_cell.angle_gamma   90.00
#
_symmetry.space_group_name_H-M   'P 1'
#
loop_
_entity.id
_entity.type
_entity.pdbx_description
1 polymer ?
#
loop_
_entity_poly.entity_id
_entity_poly.type
_entity_poly.pdbx_seq_one_letter_code
_entity_poly.pdbx_strand_id
1 'polypeptide(L)'
;MHCSQFKSPKSALGNTVKLGLRTGLIATILSSFAAHSEEAYSKGEMLFALDVKPILANKCFSCHGDDPDEVEGGLDMTTRERLLKGGESFDDVLIPGDAEFSFMMEAIRWEDPDYEMPPKENDRLTEEQIWSIRDWIEEGAPWPNDDLVAAISDKHAEGVIVQTSGALSKDWANRRYKEEDLWAYQPIANPAVPETKIEAEHPIDAFIDYQLELKDIPAAPMTDRRTLIRRATFDLVGLPPTPQEVEAFVNDKRSDLVAFKDVIDRLLADQRYGEQWGRHWLDVVRYADSSGFSNDYERTHAWRYRDYVIRSFNEDKPFDQFAIEQIAGDEWDPENPEMIFATGFLRMGPWEHTSMSVARITRQQFLDDVTDSVGQTFLSHPLQCARCHDHKFDPIPTKDYYRMQAVFDSTQFADRTVPFQPYEDLVDYTEKAVMEKRIQYFDKMRSELREKSRKATEEWCRENGVPVGTRRELAKQGVPDDQLPPRNHGLSLEELGIMKVGDKNVNRTTFEMKKFEPYAMSVYSGPPPEKEVRSGSMLAMPKDLSSGGPVGKMRILVGGDPFNRGEEVTPGVMSALPGSNDTIEATPWNSIPDSPEGRRLAFAKWLASPENTLVPRSITNRVWNHHFGRGIVNTPNNFGAMGGKPTHPELLDYLATWFLENDWSIKELHRFIMTSEAYRRSTEHPNRDLVTERDPLGNSYAVFRHRRLSAEEVRDSILYVSGELSDSIGGLPARPEINMDVALQPRQVMGSYAASYEPAPTPELRNRRSIYAKKIRGLRNPFMEVFNQPSPDESCEVRQSSTVTPQVFSLFNSDDSLNRSVATAIDLLDKNRNRKKAVEDLFQRAYSRSPDREEIKLSLDHWKSMEKRHEDLEFEPREFPREVERSAVEEMSGAPFTFTEVLFGFDDYTPDPTFAEVDAEIRALADLCLVVFNSNEFIYVY
;
A
#
# COMPACT_ATOMS: atom_id res chain seq x y z
N MET A 1 -33.04 40.46 16.20
CA MET A 1 -33.94 41.61 15.84
C MET A 1 -34.13 41.57 14.33
N HIS A 2 -35.43 41.48 13.91
CA HIS A 2 -36.04 41.58 12.58
C HIS A 2 -35.51 40.62 11.48
N CYS A 3 -36.19 39.56 11.07
CA CYS A 3 -37.58 39.32 10.66
C CYS A 3 -38.05 40.09 9.42
N SER A 4 -38.22 39.37 8.28
CA SER A 4 -39.32 39.48 7.33
C SER A 4 -39.03 38.43 6.21
N GLN A 5 -39.72 37.35 6.16
CA GLN A 5 -41.02 36.93 5.58
C GLN A 5 -41.28 37.53 4.20
N PHE A 6 -41.35 36.70 3.16
CA PHE A 6 -42.37 36.83 2.16
C PHE A 6 -42.87 35.47 1.63
N LYS A 7 -44.19 35.39 1.51
CA LYS A 7 -45.03 34.24 1.24
C LYS A 7 -45.15 33.92 -0.26
N SER A 8 -45.46 32.66 -0.53
CA SER A 8 -46.06 32.15 -1.77
C SER A 8 -47.45 32.69 -2.08
N PRO A 9 -48.01 32.52 -3.26
CA PRO A 9 -49.39 32.07 -3.36
C PRO A 9 -49.63 30.86 -4.25
N LYS A 10 -50.57 30.03 -3.77
CA LYS A 10 -51.29 28.95 -4.47
C LYS A 10 -52.41 29.53 -5.34
N SER A 11 -52.79 28.83 -6.44
CA SER A 11 -54.16 28.53 -6.88
C SER A 11 -54.06 27.66 -8.13
N ALA A 12 -54.57 26.50 -8.31
CA ALA A 12 -55.87 25.86 -8.11
C ALA A 12 -56.76 25.92 -9.35
N LEU A 13 -57.41 24.78 -9.61
CA LEU A 13 -58.49 24.43 -10.56
C LEU A 13 -58.01 23.97 -11.97
N GLY A 14 -58.19 22.75 -12.44
CA GLY A 14 -59.33 21.81 -12.31
C GLY A 14 -60.15 21.82 -13.57
N ASN A 15 -60.13 20.74 -14.36
CA ASN A 15 -61.35 20.13 -14.91
C ASN A 15 -61.07 18.95 -15.85
N THR A 16 -61.69 17.85 -15.50
CA THR A 16 -62.02 16.64 -16.26
C THR A 16 -62.86 16.94 -17.48
N VAL A 17 -62.72 16.16 -18.58
CA VAL A 17 -63.87 15.60 -19.37
C VAL A 17 -63.41 14.57 -20.45
N LYS A 18 -63.85 13.34 -20.32
CA LYS A 18 -64.45 12.35 -21.22
C LYS A 18 -63.85 11.94 -22.57
N LEU A 19 -63.51 10.68 -22.63
CA LEU A 19 -63.96 9.58 -23.53
C LEU A 19 -64.66 9.94 -24.85
N GLY A 20 -64.12 9.44 -25.97
CA GLY A 20 -64.77 9.38 -27.26
C GLY A 20 -64.10 8.43 -28.21
N LEU A 21 -64.58 7.20 -28.30
CA LEU A 21 -64.35 6.26 -29.39
C LEU A 21 -64.89 6.85 -30.71
N ARG A 22 -64.15 6.79 -31.79
CA ARG A 22 -64.70 6.54 -33.18
C ARG A 22 -63.69 5.86 -34.07
N THR A 23 -64.13 4.73 -34.58
CA THR A 23 -63.65 3.91 -35.68
C THR A 23 -63.59 4.67 -37.00
N GLY A 24 -62.57 4.31 -37.82
CA GLY A 24 -62.74 4.24 -39.29
C GLY A 24 -61.76 5.08 -40.08
N LEU A 25 -60.83 4.58 -40.78
CA LEU A 25 -60.71 4.37 -42.21
C LEU A 25 -59.28 3.98 -42.60
N ILE A 26 -59.17 2.81 -43.24
CA ILE A 26 -57.96 2.32 -43.89
C ILE A 26 -57.72 3.21 -45.12
N ALA A 27 -56.54 3.86 -45.15
CA ALA A 27 -56.00 4.41 -46.38
C ALA A 27 -54.58 3.83 -46.56
N THR A 28 -54.50 2.91 -47.48
CA THR A 28 -53.29 2.29 -48.02
C THR A 28 -52.46 3.35 -48.69
N ILE A 29 -51.37 3.73 -48.06
CA ILE A 29 -50.27 4.40 -48.76
C ILE A 29 -49.14 3.39 -48.89
N LEU A 30 -48.98 2.85 -50.07
CA LEU A 30 -47.77 2.19 -50.52
C LEU A 30 -46.64 3.25 -50.55
N SER A 31 -45.91 3.36 -49.47
CA SER A 31 -44.55 3.93 -49.47
C SER A 31 -43.58 2.77 -49.69
N SER A 32 -42.93 2.81 -50.82
CA SER A 32 -41.81 1.98 -51.21
C SER A 32 -40.74 2.08 -50.14
N PHE A 33 -40.71 1.07 -49.27
CA PHE A 33 -39.50 0.73 -48.56
C PHE A 33 -38.50 0.24 -49.60
N ALA A 34 -37.51 1.08 -49.93
CA ALA A 34 -36.26 0.59 -50.45
C ALA A 34 -35.71 -0.37 -49.39
N ALA A 35 -35.83 -1.64 -49.66
CA ALA A 35 -35.05 -2.65 -48.93
C ALA A 35 -33.58 -2.32 -49.17
N HIS A 36 -32.93 -1.71 -48.20
CA HIS A 36 -31.48 -1.88 -48.08
C HIS A 36 -31.33 -3.38 -47.88
N SER A 37 -30.79 -4.09 -48.84
CA SER A 37 -30.23 -5.41 -48.68
C SER A 37 -29.20 -5.27 -47.58
N GLU A 38 -29.42 -5.87 -46.43
CA GLU A 38 -28.35 -6.20 -45.53
C GLU A 38 -27.32 -6.96 -46.35
N GLU A 39 -26.18 -6.35 -46.60
CA GLU A 39 -25.03 -7.05 -47.18
C GLU A 39 -24.63 -8.11 -46.16
N ALA A 40 -25.05 -9.33 -46.39
CA ALA A 40 -24.64 -10.48 -45.56
C ALA A 40 -23.19 -10.80 -45.94
N TYR A 41 -22.27 -10.53 -45.01
CA TYR A 41 -20.88 -10.98 -45.14
C TYR A 41 -20.82 -12.50 -45.20
N SER A 42 -19.91 -13.06 -45.98
CA SER A 42 -19.69 -14.51 -45.99
C SER A 42 -19.11 -14.97 -44.61
N LYS A 43 -19.35 -16.23 -44.28
CA LYS A 43 -18.83 -16.83 -43.04
C LYS A 43 -17.30 -16.72 -42.98
N GLY A 44 -16.62 -16.97 -44.08
CA GLY A 44 -15.17 -16.87 -44.17
C GLY A 44 -14.63 -15.43 -43.99
N GLU A 45 -15.34 -14.41 -44.54
CA GLU A 45 -14.98 -13.01 -44.34
C GLU A 45 -15.15 -12.60 -42.88
N MET A 46 -16.21 -13.08 -42.22
CA MET A 46 -16.43 -12.88 -40.79
C MET A 46 -15.33 -13.56 -39.95
N LEU A 47 -15.03 -14.82 -40.21
CA LEU A 47 -13.95 -15.53 -39.53
C LEU A 47 -12.60 -14.83 -39.69
N PHE A 48 -12.31 -14.36 -40.91
CA PHE A 48 -11.08 -13.62 -41.16
C PHE A 48 -11.01 -12.32 -40.34
N ALA A 49 -12.06 -11.53 -40.38
CA ALA A 49 -12.06 -10.21 -39.76
C ALA A 49 -12.06 -10.28 -38.23
N LEU A 50 -12.81 -11.25 -37.65
CA LEU A 50 -13.05 -11.31 -36.21
C LEU A 50 -12.01 -12.17 -35.46
N ASP A 51 -11.53 -13.24 -36.09
CA ASP A 51 -10.67 -14.22 -35.44
C ASP A 51 -9.30 -14.35 -36.08
N VAL A 52 -9.24 -14.66 -37.42
CA VAL A 52 -7.99 -15.07 -38.06
C VAL A 52 -7.00 -13.92 -38.19
N LYS A 53 -7.42 -12.74 -38.70
CA LYS A 53 -6.53 -11.58 -38.83
C LYS A 53 -5.91 -11.16 -37.45
N PRO A 54 -6.64 -11.08 -36.34
CA PRO A 54 -6.08 -10.86 -35.03
C PRO A 54 -5.08 -11.95 -34.61
N ILE A 55 -5.34 -13.23 -34.91
CA ILE A 55 -4.41 -14.33 -34.59
C ILE A 55 -3.11 -14.17 -35.40
N LEU A 56 -3.21 -13.97 -36.73
CA LEU A 56 -2.05 -13.79 -37.61
C LEU A 56 -1.21 -12.57 -37.15
N ALA A 57 -1.83 -11.46 -36.85
CA ALA A 57 -1.16 -10.25 -36.41
C ALA A 57 -0.41 -10.44 -35.07
N ASN A 58 -1.02 -11.14 -34.11
CA ASN A 58 -0.43 -11.30 -32.78
C ASN A 58 0.55 -12.45 -32.64
N LYS A 59 0.48 -13.47 -33.51
CA LYS A 59 1.21 -14.72 -33.37
C LYS A 59 2.18 -15.05 -34.53
N CYS A 60 1.96 -14.45 -35.70
CA CYS A 60 2.67 -14.84 -36.92
C CYS A 60 3.46 -13.69 -37.58
N PHE A 61 2.87 -12.50 -37.72
CA PHE A 61 3.47 -11.40 -38.48
C PHE A 61 4.83 -10.93 -37.98
N SER A 62 5.10 -11.02 -36.66
CA SER A 62 6.39 -10.60 -36.10
C SER A 62 7.61 -11.33 -36.69
N CYS A 63 7.41 -12.58 -37.16
CA CYS A 63 8.44 -13.35 -37.83
C CYS A 63 8.15 -13.51 -39.32
N HIS A 64 6.87 -13.37 -39.73
CA HIS A 64 6.42 -13.65 -41.09
C HIS A 64 5.80 -12.41 -41.77
N GLY A 65 6.44 -11.22 -41.57
CA GLY A 65 6.09 -10.09 -42.42
C GLY A 65 6.10 -8.69 -41.87
N ASP A 66 6.25 -8.46 -40.57
CA ASP A 66 6.32 -7.11 -40.00
C ASP A 66 7.59 -6.36 -40.43
N ASP A 67 8.71 -7.09 -40.61
CA ASP A 67 9.91 -6.54 -41.20
C ASP A 67 10.17 -7.20 -42.57
N PRO A 68 10.04 -6.45 -43.69
CA PRO A 68 10.24 -6.99 -45.02
C PRO A 68 11.66 -7.50 -45.30
N ASP A 69 12.63 -7.04 -44.52
CA ASP A 69 14.07 -7.42 -44.71
C ASP A 69 14.45 -8.66 -43.81
N GLU A 70 13.56 -9.08 -42.89
CA GLU A 70 13.79 -10.20 -41.96
C GLU A 70 12.61 -11.19 -41.94
N VAL A 71 12.13 -11.65 -43.09
CA VAL A 71 11.02 -12.63 -43.19
C VAL A 71 11.57 -14.05 -43.05
N GLU A 72 11.25 -14.69 -41.93
CA GLU A 72 11.71 -16.03 -41.55
C GLU A 72 11.16 -17.09 -42.52
N GLY A 73 12.05 -17.98 -42.99
CA GLY A 73 11.72 -19.04 -43.95
C GLY A 73 11.18 -18.55 -45.31
N GLY A 74 11.36 -17.27 -45.62
CA GLY A 74 10.82 -16.67 -46.84
C GLY A 74 9.30 -16.63 -46.93
N LEU A 75 8.59 -16.95 -45.84
CA LEU A 75 7.12 -16.99 -45.76
C LEU A 75 6.55 -15.64 -45.32
N ASP A 76 6.00 -14.85 -46.19
CA ASP A 76 5.34 -13.60 -45.87
C ASP A 76 3.82 -13.83 -45.75
N MET A 77 3.30 -13.65 -44.58
CA MET A 77 1.89 -13.89 -44.24
C MET A 77 1.04 -12.59 -44.22
N THR A 78 1.57 -11.46 -44.62
CA THR A 78 0.86 -10.15 -44.52
C THR A 78 -0.24 -9.93 -45.52
N THR A 79 -0.23 -10.67 -46.64
CA THR A 79 -1.29 -10.64 -47.62
C THR A 79 -1.65 -12.04 -48.12
N ARG A 80 -2.92 -12.22 -48.53
CA ARG A 80 -3.37 -13.52 -49.07
C ARG A 80 -2.48 -14.00 -50.22
N GLU A 81 -2.10 -13.10 -51.17
CA GLU A 81 -1.28 -13.43 -52.32
C GLU A 81 0.12 -13.95 -51.93
N ARG A 82 0.73 -13.32 -50.91
CA ARG A 82 2.04 -13.74 -50.41
C ARG A 82 1.96 -15.04 -49.60
N LEU A 83 0.94 -15.21 -48.79
CA LEU A 83 0.71 -16.45 -48.05
C LEU A 83 0.45 -17.64 -48.99
N LEU A 84 -0.32 -17.44 -50.06
CA LEU A 84 -0.54 -18.46 -51.10
C LEU A 84 0.71 -18.80 -51.96
N LYS A 85 1.71 -17.93 -51.93
CA LYS A 85 3.00 -18.21 -52.62
C LYS A 85 3.85 -19.23 -51.84
N GLY A 86 3.57 -19.41 -50.54
CA GLY A 86 4.37 -20.27 -49.66
C GLY A 86 5.72 -19.67 -49.28
N GLY A 87 6.56 -20.47 -48.66
CA GLY A 87 7.91 -20.13 -48.21
C GLY A 87 8.99 -20.94 -48.91
N GLU A 88 10.19 -20.90 -48.35
CA GLU A 88 11.38 -21.63 -48.94
C GLU A 88 11.24 -23.17 -48.80
N SER A 89 10.48 -23.67 -47.79
CA SER A 89 10.37 -25.10 -47.53
C SER A 89 9.12 -25.74 -48.14
N PHE A 90 8.02 -24.98 -48.23
CA PHE A 90 6.73 -25.49 -48.71
C PHE A 90 5.98 -24.43 -49.53
N ASP A 91 5.46 -24.90 -50.72
CA ASP A 91 4.62 -24.07 -51.59
C ASP A 91 3.13 -24.19 -51.23
N ASP A 92 2.74 -25.21 -50.41
CA ASP A 92 1.36 -25.57 -50.04
C ASP A 92 1.02 -25.17 -48.59
N VAL A 93 1.60 -24.08 -48.12
CA VAL A 93 1.35 -23.54 -46.75
C VAL A 93 -0.15 -23.24 -46.53
N LEU A 94 -0.85 -22.71 -47.55
CA LEU A 94 -2.28 -22.44 -47.52
C LEU A 94 -2.95 -22.95 -48.80
N ILE A 95 -3.84 -23.91 -48.65
CA ILE A 95 -4.67 -24.41 -49.78
C ILE A 95 -6.13 -23.98 -49.51
N PRO A 96 -6.66 -22.96 -50.21
CA PRO A 96 -8.01 -22.48 -49.96
C PRO A 96 -9.07 -23.58 -50.22
N GLY A 97 -9.92 -23.82 -49.21
CA GLY A 97 -10.98 -24.85 -49.27
C GLY A 97 -10.48 -26.25 -48.83
N ASP A 98 -9.22 -26.38 -48.42
CA ASP A 98 -8.69 -27.65 -47.95
C ASP A 98 -7.73 -27.44 -46.78
N ALA A 99 -8.28 -27.47 -45.61
CA ALA A 99 -7.49 -27.26 -44.35
C ALA A 99 -6.58 -28.44 -44.03
N GLU A 100 -6.98 -29.66 -44.41
CA GLU A 100 -6.22 -30.87 -44.05
C GLU A 100 -4.92 -31.00 -44.85
N PHE A 101 -4.89 -30.48 -46.06
CA PHE A 101 -3.68 -30.44 -46.89
C PHE A 101 -2.94 -29.10 -46.85
N SER A 102 -3.37 -28.14 -46.04
CA SER A 102 -2.66 -26.89 -45.77
C SER A 102 -1.60 -27.11 -44.73
N PHE A 103 -0.31 -26.96 -45.09
CA PHE A 103 0.83 -27.19 -44.16
C PHE A 103 0.76 -26.28 -42.92
N MET A 104 0.16 -25.11 -43.01
CA MET A 104 -0.13 -24.23 -41.88
C MET A 104 -0.83 -24.98 -40.74
N MET A 105 -1.76 -25.89 -41.04
CA MET A 105 -2.51 -26.61 -39.99
C MET A 105 -1.65 -27.61 -39.26
N GLU A 106 -0.72 -28.27 -39.92
CA GLU A 106 0.27 -29.18 -39.31
C GLU A 106 1.20 -28.41 -38.38
N ALA A 107 1.72 -27.25 -38.83
CA ALA A 107 2.62 -26.40 -38.08
C ALA A 107 1.96 -25.82 -36.81
N ILE A 108 0.73 -25.27 -36.90
CA ILE A 108 0.05 -24.66 -35.73
C ILE A 108 -0.50 -25.68 -34.73
N ARG A 109 -0.69 -26.95 -35.14
CA ARG A 109 -1.08 -28.06 -34.25
C ARG A 109 0.12 -28.70 -33.55
N TRP A 110 1.36 -28.38 -34.00
CA TRP A 110 2.60 -28.98 -33.51
C TRP A 110 2.63 -30.50 -33.80
N GLU A 111 2.22 -30.89 -35.00
CA GLU A 111 2.20 -32.30 -35.42
C GLU A 111 3.58 -32.77 -35.93
N ASP A 112 4.41 -31.85 -36.44
CA ASP A 112 5.80 -32.09 -36.80
C ASP A 112 6.74 -31.29 -35.89
N PRO A 113 7.67 -31.96 -35.14
CA PRO A 113 8.59 -31.28 -34.23
C PRO A 113 9.58 -30.32 -34.90
N ASP A 114 9.80 -30.43 -36.19
CA ASP A 114 10.73 -29.59 -36.95
C ASP A 114 10.04 -28.27 -37.41
N TYR A 115 8.71 -28.18 -37.33
CA TYR A 115 7.92 -27.06 -37.85
C TYR A 115 6.87 -26.53 -36.84
N GLU A 116 7.10 -26.66 -35.55
CA GLU A 116 6.21 -26.16 -34.51
C GLU A 116 6.06 -24.62 -34.56
N MET A 117 4.84 -24.11 -34.81
CA MET A 117 4.53 -22.66 -34.89
C MET A 117 3.37 -22.26 -33.97
N PRO A 118 3.51 -21.15 -33.20
CA PRO A 118 4.74 -20.40 -32.91
C PRO A 118 5.77 -21.26 -32.18
N PRO A 119 7.09 -20.99 -32.31
CA PRO A 119 8.15 -21.87 -31.80
C PRO A 119 8.31 -21.91 -30.28
N LYS A 120 7.57 -21.12 -29.53
CA LYS A 120 7.59 -21.07 -28.05
C LYS A 120 6.34 -21.71 -27.51
N GLU A 121 6.49 -22.70 -26.62
CA GLU A 121 5.39 -23.42 -25.98
C GLU A 121 4.35 -22.47 -25.32
N ASN A 122 4.80 -21.39 -24.69
CA ASN A 122 3.90 -20.39 -24.06
C ASN A 122 3.11 -19.55 -25.09
N ASP A 123 3.50 -19.55 -26.35
CA ASP A 123 2.83 -18.81 -27.44
C ASP A 123 1.95 -19.68 -28.32
N ARG A 124 1.88 -20.99 -28.02
CA ARG A 124 1.03 -21.96 -28.74
C ARG A 124 -0.40 -21.48 -28.89
N LEU A 125 -1.01 -21.74 -30.04
CA LEU A 125 -2.42 -21.43 -30.29
C LEU A 125 -3.35 -22.31 -29.44
N THR A 126 -4.46 -21.75 -29.01
CA THR A 126 -5.53 -22.53 -28.35
C THR A 126 -6.29 -23.38 -29.40
N GLU A 127 -6.96 -24.42 -28.95
CA GLU A 127 -7.80 -25.24 -29.87
C GLU A 127 -8.83 -24.39 -30.61
N GLU A 128 -9.43 -23.41 -29.96
CA GLU A 128 -10.41 -22.49 -30.57
C GLU A 128 -9.76 -21.66 -31.69
N GLN A 129 -8.54 -21.15 -31.47
CA GLN A 129 -7.79 -20.41 -32.48
C GLN A 129 -7.42 -21.30 -33.69
N ILE A 130 -7.04 -22.53 -33.45
CA ILE A 130 -6.76 -23.53 -34.49
C ILE A 130 -8.03 -23.84 -35.28
N TRP A 131 -9.17 -23.98 -34.63
CA TRP A 131 -10.47 -24.19 -35.29
C TRP A 131 -10.90 -23.00 -36.13
N SER A 132 -10.71 -21.77 -35.66
CA SER A 132 -11.04 -20.56 -36.45
C SER A 132 -10.20 -20.50 -37.73
N ILE A 133 -8.90 -20.80 -37.66
CA ILE A 133 -8.04 -20.85 -38.84
C ILE A 133 -8.47 -21.97 -39.78
N ARG A 134 -8.74 -23.19 -39.27
CA ARG A 134 -9.24 -24.32 -40.06
C ARG A 134 -10.51 -23.97 -40.82
N ASP A 135 -11.52 -23.47 -40.11
CA ASP A 135 -12.82 -23.14 -40.69
C ASP A 135 -12.71 -22.00 -41.71
N TRP A 136 -11.82 -21.04 -41.52
CA TRP A 136 -11.51 -19.99 -42.48
C TRP A 136 -10.88 -20.56 -43.77
N ILE A 137 -9.97 -21.52 -43.64
CA ILE A 137 -9.35 -22.19 -44.78
C ILE A 137 -10.41 -22.98 -45.54
N GLU A 138 -11.28 -23.75 -44.86
CA GLU A 138 -12.39 -24.49 -45.47
C GLU A 138 -13.39 -23.61 -46.24
N GLU A 139 -13.63 -22.37 -45.74
CA GLU A 139 -14.46 -21.37 -46.42
C GLU A 139 -13.73 -20.67 -47.61
N GLY A 140 -12.56 -21.20 -48.00
CA GLY A 140 -11.79 -20.69 -49.14
C GLY A 140 -10.78 -19.62 -48.84
N ALA A 141 -10.45 -19.43 -47.57
CA ALA A 141 -9.50 -18.43 -47.06
C ALA A 141 -9.72 -17.03 -47.63
N PRO A 142 -10.93 -16.45 -47.57
CA PRO A 142 -11.18 -15.09 -48.04
C PRO A 142 -10.35 -14.07 -47.26
N TRP A 143 -9.86 -13.06 -47.98
CA TRP A 143 -9.05 -12.00 -47.39
C TRP A 143 -9.62 -10.64 -47.77
N PRO A 144 -10.64 -10.17 -47.04
CA PRO A 144 -11.25 -8.88 -47.30
C PRO A 144 -10.24 -7.72 -47.10
N ASN A 145 -10.46 -6.63 -47.81
CA ASN A 145 -9.65 -5.44 -47.61
C ASN A 145 -9.88 -4.82 -46.23
N ASP A 146 -9.00 -3.92 -45.82
CA ASP A 146 -9.01 -3.35 -44.47
C ASP A 146 -10.32 -2.58 -44.17
N ASP A 147 -10.94 -1.93 -45.18
CA ASP A 147 -12.21 -1.23 -44.98
C ASP A 147 -13.36 -2.22 -44.70
N LEU A 148 -13.37 -3.38 -45.37
CA LEU A 148 -14.37 -4.41 -45.11
C LEU A 148 -14.12 -5.14 -43.78
N VAL A 149 -12.86 -5.41 -43.46
CA VAL A 149 -12.49 -5.94 -42.12
C VAL A 149 -12.96 -5.00 -41.02
N ALA A 150 -12.70 -3.71 -41.16
CA ALA A 150 -13.16 -2.71 -40.19
C ALA A 150 -14.70 -2.68 -40.08
N ALA A 151 -15.41 -2.71 -41.22
CA ALA A 151 -16.88 -2.71 -41.23
C ALA A 151 -17.48 -3.98 -40.56
N ILE A 152 -16.88 -5.16 -40.79
CA ILE A 152 -17.29 -6.41 -40.14
C ILE A 152 -17.00 -6.35 -38.66
N SER A 153 -15.79 -5.92 -38.27
CA SER A 153 -15.39 -5.80 -36.87
C SER A 153 -16.29 -4.83 -36.12
N ASP A 154 -16.60 -3.66 -36.68
CA ASP A 154 -17.51 -2.68 -36.07
C ASP A 154 -18.95 -3.20 -35.92
N LYS A 155 -19.45 -3.97 -36.89
CA LYS A 155 -20.81 -4.53 -36.86
C LYS A 155 -20.97 -5.64 -35.83
N HIS A 156 -19.93 -6.43 -35.63
CA HIS A 156 -19.91 -7.60 -34.72
C HIS A 156 -19.12 -7.36 -33.43
N ALA A 157 -18.56 -6.17 -33.24
CA ALA A 157 -17.80 -5.85 -32.06
C ALA A 157 -18.70 -5.78 -30.83
N GLU A 158 -18.46 -6.67 -29.87
CA GLU A 158 -19.09 -6.65 -28.55
C GLU A 158 -18.43 -5.57 -27.68
N GLY A 159 -19.20 -5.02 -26.74
CA GLY A 159 -18.74 -4.04 -25.76
C GLY A 159 -18.92 -2.58 -26.19
N VAL A 160 -18.50 -1.65 -25.32
CA VAL A 160 -18.73 -0.21 -25.42
C VAL A 160 -17.41 0.55 -25.63
N ILE A 161 -17.46 1.64 -26.40
CA ILE A 161 -16.35 2.57 -26.53
C ILE A 161 -16.45 3.59 -25.39
N VAL A 162 -15.39 3.75 -24.64
CA VAL A 162 -15.30 4.75 -23.55
C VAL A 162 -14.64 6.01 -24.10
N GLN A 163 -15.32 7.14 -23.97
CA GLN A 163 -14.76 8.45 -24.35
C GLN A 163 -13.69 8.85 -23.31
N THR A 164 -12.51 9.25 -23.79
CA THR A 164 -11.38 9.67 -22.98
C THR A 164 -10.76 10.96 -23.53
N SER A 165 -9.76 11.51 -22.82
CA SER A 165 -9.03 12.73 -23.23
C SER A 165 -8.22 12.56 -24.52
N GLY A 166 -8.12 11.36 -25.05
CA GLY A 166 -7.40 10.99 -26.27
C GLY A 166 -6.27 10.02 -26.02
N ALA A 167 -6.01 9.17 -27.02
CA ALA A 167 -5.03 8.09 -26.97
C ALA A 167 -3.82 8.40 -27.86
N LEU A 168 -2.73 7.66 -27.67
CA LEU A 168 -1.54 7.71 -28.52
C LEU A 168 -1.80 7.07 -29.89
N SER A 169 -2.74 6.11 -29.96
CA SER A 169 -3.12 5.46 -31.21
C SER A 169 -4.62 5.49 -31.45
N LYS A 170 -5.02 5.46 -32.73
CA LYS A 170 -6.44 5.38 -33.12
C LYS A 170 -7.07 4.05 -32.75
N ASP A 171 -6.31 2.97 -32.80
CA ASP A 171 -6.79 1.62 -32.46
C ASP A 171 -7.18 1.54 -31.01
N TRP A 172 -6.37 2.15 -30.12
CA TRP A 172 -6.73 2.23 -28.72
C TRP A 172 -7.94 3.13 -28.46
N ALA A 173 -8.04 4.26 -29.16
CA ALA A 173 -9.17 5.19 -29.01
C ALA A 173 -10.52 4.56 -29.43
N ASN A 174 -10.49 3.64 -30.38
CA ASN A 174 -11.66 2.92 -30.87
C ASN A 174 -11.89 1.57 -30.17
N ARG A 175 -11.07 1.25 -29.18
CA ARG A 175 -11.16 0.00 -28.43
C ARG A 175 -12.51 -0.12 -27.74
N ARG A 176 -13.07 -1.33 -27.78
CA ARG A 176 -14.27 -1.67 -27.05
C ARG A 176 -13.91 -2.42 -25.77
N TYR A 177 -14.58 -2.05 -24.71
CA TYR A 177 -14.46 -2.64 -23.40
C TYR A 177 -15.71 -3.44 -23.07
N LYS A 178 -15.58 -4.56 -22.38
CA LYS A 178 -16.73 -5.30 -21.86
C LYS A 178 -17.39 -4.47 -20.75
N GLU A 179 -18.72 -4.39 -20.78
CA GLU A 179 -19.45 -3.62 -19.76
C GLU A 179 -19.17 -4.09 -18.34
N GLU A 180 -18.97 -5.40 -18.15
CA GLU A 180 -18.61 -6.00 -16.87
C GLU A 180 -17.24 -5.57 -16.34
N ASP A 181 -16.32 -5.15 -17.22
CA ASP A 181 -15.00 -4.62 -16.86
C ASP A 181 -15.05 -3.15 -16.48
N LEU A 182 -16.11 -2.46 -16.83
CA LEU A 182 -16.33 -1.04 -16.56
C LEU A 182 -17.19 -0.76 -15.34
N TRP A 183 -17.48 -1.76 -14.51
CA TRP A 183 -18.39 -1.63 -13.36
C TRP A 183 -18.00 -0.48 -12.41
N ALA A 184 -16.70 -0.28 -12.17
CA ALA A 184 -16.19 0.74 -11.27
C ALA A 184 -16.34 2.17 -11.84
N TYR A 185 -16.41 2.31 -13.17
CA TYR A 185 -16.58 3.58 -13.86
C TYR A 185 -18.05 4.01 -13.95
N GLN A 186 -18.99 3.11 -13.64
CA GLN A 186 -20.41 3.45 -13.67
C GLN A 186 -20.80 4.31 -12.47
N PRO A 187 -21.78 5.22 -12.58
CA PRO A 187 -22.32 5.93 -11.43
C PRO A 187 -22.70 4.99 -10.31
N ILE A 188 -22.47 5.42 -9.05
CA ILE A 188 -22.88 4.65 -7.88
C ILE A 188 -24.40 4.52 -7.90
N ALA A 189 -24.91 3.30 -7.91
CA ALA A 189 -26.32 3.04 -7.82
C ALA A 189 -26.81 3.14 -6.37
N ASN A 190 -28.08 3.45 -6.19
CA ASN A 190 -28.73 3.31 -4.88
C ASN A 190 -29.78 2.17 -4.98
N PRO A 191 -29.34 0.91 -4.88
CA PRO A 191 -30.22 -0.23 -5.05
C PRO A 191 -31.21 -0.34 -3.90
N ALA A 192 -32.44 -0.73 -4.22
CA ALA A 192 -33.41 -1.08 -3.19
C ALA A 192 -32.96 -2.30 -2.41
N VAL A 193 -33.19 -2.31 -1.11
CA VAL A 193 -32.92 -3.46 -0.26
C VAL A 193 -33.76 -4.65 -0.76
N PRO A 194 -33.17 -5.80 -1.09
CA PRO A 194 -33.88 -6.93 -1.67
C PRO A 194 -34.84 -7.58 -0.65
N GLU A 195 -35.97 -8.11 -1.15
CA GLU A 195 -36.88 -8.93 -0.36
C GLU A 195 -36.30 -10.35 -0.24
N THR A 196 -36.27 -10.86 0.98
CA THR A 196 -35.79 -12.21 1.32
C THR A 196 -36.94 -13.08 1.84
N LYS A 197 -36.82 -14.40 1.78
CA LYS A 197 -37.85 -15.33 2.27
C LYS A 197 -38.13 -15.17 3.76
N ILE A 198 -37.08 -14.83 4.53
CA ILE A 198 -37.18 -14.42 5.93
C ILE A 198 -36.81 -12.94 5.92
N GLU A 199 -37.72 -12.08 6.37
CA GLU A 199 -37.44 -10.64 6.41
C GLU A 199 -36.21 -10.34 7.26
N ALA A 200 -35.16 -9.77 6.62
CA ALA A 200 -33.94 -9.36 7.31
C ALA A 200 -34.17 -8.01 8.00
N GLU A 201 -33.81 -7.91 9.27
CA GLU A 201 -33.92 -6.65 10.03
C GLU A 201 -32.87 -5.62 9.63
N HIS A 202 -31.77 -6.05 9.01
CA HIS A 202 -30.64 -5.21 8.65
C HIS A 202 -30.38 -5.22 7.14
N PRO A 203 -30.20 -4.05 6.48
CA PRO A 203 -30.02 -4.01 5.03
C PRO A 203 -28.84 -4.86 4.51
N ILE A 204 -27.69 -4.86 5.20
CA ILE A 204 -26.55 -5.71 4.83
C ILE A 204 -26.96 -7.19 4.77
N ASP A 205 -27.70 -7.64 5.76
CA ASP A 205 -28.13 -9.04 5.84
C ASP A 205 -29.11 -9.37 4.71
N ALA A 206 -29.99 -8.44 4.34
CA ALA A 206 -30.90 -8.66 3.21
C ALA A 206 -30.13 -8.90 1.90
N PHE A 207 -29.10 -8.11 1.60
CA PHE A 207 -28.26 -8.32 0.39
C PHE A 207 -27.51 -9.66 0.44
N ILE A 208 -26.94 -10.01 1.58
CA ILE A 208 -26.20 -11.26 1.76
C ILE A 208 -27.14 -12.46 1.69
N ASP A 209 -28.25 -12.43 2.44
CA ASP A 209 -29.21 -13.52 2.53
C ASP A 209 -29.91 -13.78 1.19
N TYR A 210 -30.20 -12.72 0.41
CA TYR A 210 -30.69 -12.86 -0.95
C TYR A 210 -29.72 -13.68 -1.83
N GLN A 211 -28.42 -13.42 -1.75
CA GLN A 211 -27.41 -14.19 -2.49
C GLN A 211 -27.26 -15.63 -1.93
N LEU A 212 -27.37 -15.81 -0.63
CA LEU A 212 -27.38 -17.13 0.00
C LEU A 212 -28.60 -17.96 -0.44
N GLU A 213 -29.76 -17.33 -0.54
CA GLU A 213 -30.99 -17.98 -1.02
C GLU A 213 -30.89 -18.44 -2.48
N LEU A 214 -30.26 -17.62 -3.35
CA LEU A 214 -30.01 -17.99 -4.75
C LEU A 214 -29.09 -19.20 -4.89
N LYS A 215 -28.12 -19.35 -3.96
CA LYS A 215 -27.21 -20.49 -3.91
C LYS A 215 -27.70 -21.64 -3.05
N ASP A 216 -28.88 -21.51 -2.40
CA ASP A 216 -29.45 -22.47 -1.44
C ASP A 216 -28.43 -22.83 -0.33
N ILE A 217 -27.75 -21.81 0.23
CA ILE A 217 -26.80 -21.92 1.34
C ILE A 217 -27.46 -21.33 2.58
N PRO A 218 -27.65 -22.07 3.66
CA PRO A 218 -28.10 -21.49 4.92
C PRO A 218 -26.99 -20.66 5.57
N ALA A 219 -27.36 -19.60 6.28
CA ALA A 219 -26.40 -18.82 7.07
C ALA A 219 -25.96 -19.60 8.33
N ALA A 220 -24.73 -19.38 8.78
CA ALA A 220 -24.26 -19.89 10.06
C ALA A 220 -25.05 -19.28 11.24
N PRO A 221 -25.17 -19.95 12.38
CA PRO A 221 -25.77 -19.38 13.59
C PRO A 221 -24.90 -18.21 14.11
N MET A 222 -25.49 -17.40 14.98
CA MET A 222 -24.75 -16.34 15.69
C MET A 222 -23.67 -16.93 16.59
N THR A 223 -22.53 -16.26 16.68
CA THR A 223 -21.48 -16.62 17.60
C THR A 223 -21.84 -16.26 19.05
N ASP A 224 -21.16 -16.85 20.01
CA ASP A 224 -21.33 -16.52 21.42
C ASP A 224 -20.73 -15.16 21.77
N ARG A 225 -21.15 -14.59 22.90
CA ARG A 225 -20.73 -13.26 23.35
C ARG A 225 -19.23 -13.12 23.61
N ARG A 226 -18.54 -14.18 24.08
CA ARG A 226 -17.09 -14.15 24.34
C ARG A 226 -16.30 -14.03 23.06
N THR A 227 -16.65 -14.86 22.10
CA THR A 227 -16.09 -14.82 20.75
C THR A 227 -16.36 -13.46 20.09
N LEU A 228 -17.59 -12.95 20.23
CA LEU A 228 -17.98 -11.69 19.61
C LEU A 228 -17.24 -10.47 20.19
N ILE A 229 -17.11 -10.37 21.53
CA ILE A 229 -16.36 -9.25 22.12
C ILE A 229 -14.86 -9.32 21.79
N ARG A 230 -14.26 -10.54 21.76
CA ARG A 230 -12.87 -10.71 21.35
C ARG A 230 -12.67 -10.27 19.89
N ARG A 231 -13.56 -10.69 18.97
CA ARG A 231 -13.57 -10.26 17.57
C ARG A 231 -13.62 -8.74 17.46
N ALA A 232 -14.62 -8.12 18.06
CA ALA A 232 -14.83 -6.67 17.99
C ALA A 232 -13.67 -5.86 18.58
N THR A 233 -13.07 -6.34 19.69
CA THR A 233 -11.97 -5.64 20.34
C THR A 233 -10.70 -5.72 19.47
N PHE A 234 -10.38 -6.86 18.88
CA PHE A 234 -9.27 -6.95 17.92
C PHE A 234 -9.51 -6.12 16.66
N ASP A 235 -10.72 -6.12 16.13
CA ASP A 235 -11.04 -5.36 14.91
C ASP A 235 -10.95 -3.85 15.12
N LEU A 236 -11.44 -3.34 16.25
CA LEU A 236 -11.49 -1.91 16.48
C LEU A 236 -10.25 -1.35 17.19
N VAL A 237 -9.62 -2.10 18.13
CA VAL A 237 -8.49 -1.58 18.91
C VAL A 237 -7.22 -2.43 18.83
N GLY A 238 -7.27 -3.59 18.16
CA GLY A 238 -6.10 -4.44 17.89
C GLY A 238 -5.47 -5.10 19.11
N LEU A 239 -6.22 -5.26 20.20
CA LEU A 239 -5.80 -5.88 21.45
C LEU A 239 -6.89 -6.83 21.97
N PRO A 240 -6.57 -7.79 22.85
CA PRO A 240 -7.60 -8.60 23.50
C PRO A 240 -8.43 -7.74 24.50
N PRO A 241 -9.70 -8.08 24.73
CA PRO A 241 -10.49 -7.44 25.76
C PRO A 241 -9.99 -7.82 27.16
N THR A 242 -10.19 -6.93 28.14
CA THR A 242 -9.92 -7.24 29.53
C THR A 242 -10.89 -8.30 30.06
N PRO A 243 -10.51 -9.11 31.06
CA PRO A 243 -11.42 -10.05 31.72
C PRO A 243 -12.71 -9.39 32.25
N GLN A 244 -12.61 -8.15 32.75
CA GLN A 244 -13.75 -7.39 33.28
C GLN A 244 -14.73 -6.98 32.17
N GLU A 245 -14.25 -6.57 31.01
CA GLU A 245 -15.06 -6.25 29.83
C GLU A 245 -15.81 -7.47 29.30
N VAL A 246 -15.10 -8.61 29.26
CA VAL A 246 -15.72 -9.89 28.84
C VAL A 246 -16.84 -10.29 29.81
N GLU A 247 -16.57 -10.24 31.12
CA GLU A 247 -17.58 -10.58 32.13
C GLU A 247 -18.78 -9.63 32.11
N ALA A 248 -18.55 -8.33 31.93
CA ALA A 248 -19.60 -7.34 31.83
C ALA A 248 -20.53 -7.63 30.64
N PHE A 249 -19.97 -7.90 29.46
CA PHE A 249 -20.75 -8.20 28.26
C PHE A 249 -21.47 -9.55 28.33
N VAL A 250 -20.79 -10.59 28.80
CA VAL A 250 -21.38 -11.95 28.91
C VAL A 250 -22.53 -12.00 29.92
N ASN A 251 -22.45 -11.25 31.01
CA ASN A 251 -23.46 -11.22 32.06
C ASN A 251 -24.58 -10.16 31.84
N ASP A 252 -24.51 -9.36 30.78
CA ASP A 252 -25.54 -8.39 30.45
C ASP A 252 -26.88 -9.11 30.17
N LYS A 253 -27.95 -8.62 30.77
CA LYS A 253 -29.29 -9.22 30.67
C LYS A 253 -30.11 -8.73 29.49
N ARG A 254 -29.62 -7.72 28.78
CA ARG A 254 -30.28 -7.20 27.56
C ARG A 254 -30.09 -8.15 26.39
N SER A 255 -30.80 -7.89 25.29
CA SER A 255 -30.59 -8.66 24.06
C SER A 255 -29.15 -8.52 23.55
N ASP A 256 -28.66 -9.53 22.83
CA ASP A 256 -27.28 -9.55 22.33
C ASP A 256 -26.95 -8.32 21.50
N LEU A 257 -27.85 -7.93 20.60
CA LEU A 257 -27.64 -6.74 19.76
C LEU A 257 -27.54 -5.44 20.57
N VAL A 258 -28.43 -5.25 21.58
CA VAL A 258 -28.41 -4.04 22.40
C VAL A 258 -27.14 -3.95 23.25
N ALA A 259 -26.73 -5.07 23.86
CA ALA A 259 -25.51 -5.12 24.65
C ALA A 259 -24.26 -4.97 23.76
N PHE A 260 -24.31 -5.49 22.54
CA PHE A 260 -23.19 -5.42 21.60
C PHE A 260 -23.00 -4.01 21.01
N LYS A 261 -24.08 -3.25 20.78
CA LYS A 261 -23.99 -1.83 20.40
C LYS A 261 -23.20 -1.01 21.42
N ASP A 262 -23.45 -1.20 22.71
CA ASP A 262 -22.68 -0.51 23.76
C ASP A 262 -21.17 -0.91 23.75
N VAL A 263 -20.86 -2.17 23.41
CA VAL A 263 -19.46 -2.61 23.22
C VAL A 263 -18.82 -1.88 22.05
N ILE A 264 -19.50 -1.80 20.91
CA ILE A 264 -19.01 -1.09 19.71
C ILE A 264 -18.75 0.39 20.05
N ASP A 265 -19.73 1.06 20.66
CA ASP A 265 -19.62 2.49 21.00
C ASP A 265 -18.46 2.77 21.94
N ARG A 266 -18.26 1.90 22.94
CA ARG A 266 -17.13 1.99 23.86
C ARG A 266 -15.79 1.84 23.15
N LEU A 267 -15.67 0.86 22.24
CA LEU A 267 -14.44 0.58 21.49
C LEU A 267 -14.13 1.71 20.49
N LEU A 268 -15.14 2.28 19.84
CA LEU A 268 -14.99 3.44 18.95
C LEU A 268 -14.62 4.74 19.69
N ALA A 269 -14.93 4.83 20.97
CA ALA A 269 -14.52 5.94 21.84
C ALA A 269 -13.11 5.76 22.44
N ASP A 270 -12.53 4.56 22.34
CA ASP A 270 -11.19 4.27 22.85
C ASP A 270 -10.13 4.90 21.94
N GLN A 271 -9.11 5.56 22.50
CA GLN A 271 -8.03 6.19 21.74
C GLN A 271 -7.21 5.17 20.92
N ARG A 272 -7.18 3.91 21.35
CA ARG A 272 -6.53 2.81 20.63
C ARG A 272 -7.20 2.44 19.30
N TYR A 273 -8.45 2.90 19.09
CA TYR A 273 -9.12 2.78 17.82
C TYR A 273 -8.33 3.47 16.68
N GLY A 274 -7.90 4.70 16.89
CA GLY A 274 -7.08 5.41 15.90
C GLY A 274 -5.73 4.77 15.66
N GLU A 275 -5.12 4.11 16.66
CA GLU A 275 -3.89 3.34 16.48
C GLU A 275 -4.10 2.12 15.56
N GLN A 276 -5.18 1.37 15.76
CA GLN A 276 -5.50 0.20 14.95
C GLN A 276 -5.88 0.59 13.51
N TRP A 277 -6.79 1.53 13.35
CA TRP A 277 -7.28 1.93 12.02
C TRP A 277 -6.29 2.84 11.29
N GLY A 278 -5.55 3.67 12.01
CA GLY A 278 -4.40 4.39 11.47
C GLY A 278 -3.33 3.45 10.91
N ARG A 279 -3.05 2.31 11.58
CA ARG A 279 -2.12 1.30 11.07
C ARG A 279 -2.55 0.76 9.70
N HIS A 280 -3.83 0.47 9.49
CA HIS A 280 -4.35 0.02 8.19
C HIS A 280 -4.11 1.07 7.11
N TRP A 281 -4.34 2.34 7.42
CA TRP A 281 -4.07 3.43 6.50
C TRP A 281 -2.57 3.59 6.20
N LEU A 282 -1.72 3.49 7.22
CA LEU A 282 -0.27 3.61 7.09
C LEU A 282 0.37 2.50 6.24
N ASP A 283 -0.26 1.32 6.14
CA ASP A 283 0.16 0.26 5.22
C ASP A 283 -0.14 0.63 3.76
N VAL A 284 -1.31 1.18 3.49
CA VAL A 284 -1.71 1.60 2.14
C VAL A 284 -0.82 2.73 1.62
N VAL A 285 -0.50 3.69 2.50
CA VAL A 285 0.33 4.86 2.14
C VAL A 285 1.84 4.62 2.26
N ARG A 286 2.29 3.41 2.64
CA ARG A 286 3.70 3.01 2.69
C ARG A 286 4.54 3.78 3.71
N TYR A 287 3.96 4.07 4.88
CA TYR A 287 4.65 4.80 5.94
C TYR A 287 5.98 4.15 6.34
N ALA A 288 7.02 4.96 6.44
CA ALA A 288 8.30 4.58 7.04
C ALA A 288 9.02 5.81 7.63
N ASP A 289 9.83 5.56 8.65
CA ASP A 289 10.67 6.57 9.32
C ASP A 289 12.03 6.75 8.61
N SER A 290 12.21 6.14 7.44
CA SER A 290 13.41 6.30 6.61
C SER A 290 13.09 6.45 5.13
N SER A 291 14.05 6.97 4.36
CA SER A 291 13.85 7.36 2.96
C SER A 291 13.97 6.21 1.96
N GLY A 292 14.60 5.10 2.36
CA GLY A 292 14.95 4.03 1.43
C GLY A 292 16.17 4.37 0.57
N PHE A 293 16.33 3.63 -0.51
CA PHE A 293 17.52 3.68 -1.37
C PHE A 293 18.83 3.41 -0.62
N SER A 294 19.93 3.67 -1.29
CA SER A 294 21.24 3.27 -0.79
C SER A 294 21.62 3.87 0.57
N ASN A 295 21.24 5.08 0.89
CA ASN A 295 21.66 5.74 2.14
C ASN A 295 20.62 5.69 3.26
N ASP A 296 19.40 5.36 2.94
CA ASP A 296 18.29 5.16 3.88
C ASP A 296 18.30 6.16 5.06
N TYR A 297 18.35 7.46 4.73
CA TYR A 297 18.34 8.53 5.75
C TYR A 297 17.03 8.50 6.55
N GLU A 298 17.13 8.80 7.83
CA GLU A 298 15.97 8.97 8.69
C GLU A 298 15.09 10.14 8.22
N ARG A 299 13.78 9.91 8.23
CA ARG A 299 12.73 10.93 8.05
C ARG A 299 12.36 11.48 9.40
N THR A 300 13.10 12.45 9.83
CA THR A 300 13.11 12.93 11.22
C THR A 300 11.75 13.35 11.77
N HIS A 301 10.79 13.69 10.91
CA HIS A 301 9.46 14.19 11.30
C HIS A 301 8.28 13.42 10.65
N ALA A 302 8.53 12.23 10.11
CA ALA A 302 7.46 11.38 9.55
C ALA A 302 6.42 11.00 10.61
N TRP A 303 6.84 10.86 11.88
CA TRP A 303 5.95 10.54 13.00
C TRP A 303 4.79 11.53 13.17
N ARG A 304 4.94 12.81 12.81
CA ARG A 304 3.87 13.80 12.90
C ARG A 304 2.73 13.49 11.92
N TYR A 305 3.05 12.95 10.73
CA TYR A 305 2.04 12.44 9.81
C TYR A 305 1.34 11.19 10.36
N ARG A 306 2.09 10.23 10.93
CA ARG A 306 1.49 9.06 11.58
C ARG A 306 0.51 9.48 12.67
N ASP A 307 0.92 10.39 13.53
CA ASP A 307 0.10 10.87 14.64
C ASP A 307 -1.13 11.67 14.16
N TYR A 308 -1.00 12.44 13.07
CA TYR A 308 -2.13 13.08 12.37
C TYR A 308 -3.14 12.02 11.93
N VAL A 309 -2.70 10.93 11.31
CA VAL A 309 -3.57 9.84 10.87
C VAL A 309 -4.32 9.24 12.06
N ILE A 310 -3.62 8.92 13.16
CA ILE A 310 -4.21 8.37 14.38
C ILE A 310 -5.29 9.31 14.95
N ARG A 311 -4.99 10.61 15.04
CA ARG A 311 -5.97 11.60 15.53
C ARG A 311 -7.18 11.72 14.62
N SER A 312 -6.96 11.75 13.30
CA SER A 312 -8.05 11.84 12.33
C SER A 312 -9.05 10.69 12.46
N PHE A 313 -8.59 9.46 12.66
CA PHE A 313 -9.49 8.33 12.94
C PHE A 313 -10.18 8.45 14.31
N ASN A 314 -9.46 8.86 15.36
CA ASN A 314 -10.05 9.02 16.69
C ASN A 314 -11.14 10.09 16.74
N GLU A 315 -10.96 11.17 16.00
CA GLU A 315 -11.92 12.29 15.88
C GLU A 315 -13.06 12.00 14.90
N ASP A 316 -13.04 10.84 14.25
CA ASP A 316 -13.97 10.49 13.18
C ASP A 316 -14.04 11.57 12.09
N LYS A 317 -12.87 12.04 11.66
CA LYS A 317 -12.77 13.05 10.60
C LYS A 317 -13.46 12.53 9.34
N PRO A 318 -14.40 13.30 8.74
CA PRO A 318 -15.01 12.92 7.47
C PRO A 318 -13.97 12.52 6.44
N PHE A 319 -14.16 11.39 5.76
CA PHE A 319 -13.14 10.84 4.87
C PHE A 319 -12.84 11.73 3.65
N ASP A 320 -13.83 12.47 3.15
CA ASP A 320 -13.65 13.50 2.12
C ASP A 320 -12.67 14.59 2.60
N GLN A 321 -12.86 15.11 3.81
CA GLN A 321 -11.96 16.08 4.43
C GLN A 321 -10.56 15.46 4.63
N PHE A 322 -10.47 14.23 5.15
CA PHE A 322 -9.22 13.52 5.34
C PHE A 322 -8.44 13.35 4.03
N ALA A 323 -9.12 13.07 2.91
CA ALA A 323 -8.51 12.97 1.59
C ALA A 323 -7.99 14.34 1.10
N ILE A 324 -8.80 15.40 1.25
CA ILE A 324 -8.39 16.77 0.84
C ILE A 324 -7.16 17.23 1.62
N GLU A 325 -7.14 17.03 2.92
CA GLU A 325 -6.03 17.45 3.79
C GLU A 325 -4.71 16.79 3.38
N GLN A 326 -4.72 15.51 3.06
CA GLN A 326 -3.50 14.77 2.68
C GLN A 326 -2.94 15.19 1.30
N ILE A 327 -3.81 15.58 0.38
CA ILE A 327 -3.40 15.99 -0.96
C ILE A 327 -3.03 17.48 -1.01
N ALA A 328 -3.74 18.33 -0.28
CA ALA A 328 -3.68 19.78 -0.45
C ALA A 328 -3.90 20.58 0.86
N GLY A 329 -3.62 20.02 2.02
CA GLY A 329 -3.81 20.72 3.30
C GLY A 329 -3.04 22.04 3.38
N ASP A 330 -1.81 22.04 2.88
CA ASP A 330 -0.96 23.25 2.84
C ASP A 330 -1.45 24.33 1.86
N GLU A 331 -2.29 23.99 0.88
CA GLU A 331 -3.00 24.94 0.02
C GLU A 331 -4.35 25.36 0.62
N TRP A 332 -4.99 24.47 1.39
CA TRP A 332 -6.31 24.72 1.97
C TRP A 332 -6.25 25.65 3.17
N ASP A 333 -5.40 25.31 4.16
CA ASP A 333 -5.18 26.17 5.33
C ASP A 333 -3.70 26.07 5.76
N PRO A 334 -2.81 26.92 5.18
CA PRO A 334 -1.38 26.87 5.40
C PRO A 334 -0.95 27.23 6.83
N GLU A 335 -1.81 27.84 7.63
CA GLU A 335 -1.53 28.23 9.02
C GLU A 335 -1.91 27.15 10.04
N ASN A 336 -2.71 26.16 9.63
CA ASN A 336 -3.13 25.07 10.49
C ASN A 336 -2.07 23.95 10.53
N PRO A 337 -1.50 23.64 11.71
CA PRO A 337 -0.50 22.58 11.86
C PRO A 337 -0.96 21.22 11.33
N GLU A 338 -2.21 20.81 11.56
CA GLU A 338 -2.74 19.53 11.13
C GLU A 338 -2.75 19.41 9.61
N MET A 339 -3.10 20.50 8.89
CA MET A 339 -3.07 20.55 7.43
C MET A 339 -1.65 20.37 6.88
N ILE A 340 -0.66 20.90 7.59
CA ILE A 340 0.74 20.75 7.22
C ILE A 340 1.22 19.30 7.47
N PHE A 341 0.82 18.69 8.59
CA PHE A 341 1.16 17.28 8.88
C PHE A 341 0.52 16.32 7.88
N ALA A 342 -0.73 16.59 7.49
CA ALA A 342 -1.48 15.77 6.54
C ALA A 342 -0.74 15.59 5.20
N THR A 343 -0.10 16.66 4.68
CA THR A 343 0.63 16.61 3.42
C THR A 343 1.90 15.74 3.45
N GLY A 344 2.26 15.22 4.61
CA GLY A 344 3.24 14.15 4.75
C GLY A 344 2.92 12.93 3.87
N PHE A 345 1.64 12.67 3.56
CA PHE A 345 1.21 11.65 2.60
C PHE A 345 2.00 11.71 1.29
N LEU A 346 2.16 12.89 0.71
CA LEU A 346 2.85 13.08 -0.57
C LEU A 346 4.35 12.75 -0.52
N ARG A 347 4.89 12.49 0.67
CA ARG A 347 6.30 12.16 0.89
C ARG A 347 6.52 10.73 1.41
N MET A 348 5.48 9.89 1.44
CA MET A 348 5.60 8.55 2.03
C MET A 348 6.36 7.57 1.15
N GLY A 349 6.34 7.70 -0.17
CA GLY A 349 7.12 6.83 -1.07
C GLY A 349 8.63 6.88 -0.82
N PRO A 350 9.40 5.86 -1.26
CA PRO A 350 10.86 5.92 -1.22
C PRO A 350 11.39 7.11 -2.02
N TRP A 351 12.46 7.76 -1.54
CA TRP A 351 13.02 8.91 -2.20
C TRP A 351 14.55 8.97 -2.10
N GLU A 352 15.21 9.14 -3.26
CA GLU A 352 16.66 9.27 -3.33
C GLU A 352 17.12 10.66 -2.84
N HIS A 353 17.80 10.65 -1.71
CA HIS A 353 18.22 11.88 -1.00
C HIS A 353 19.70 12.23 -1.21
N THR A 354 20.42 11.49 -2.05
CA THR A 354 21.90 11.57 -2.06
C THR A 354 22.50 12.32 -3.23
N SER A 355 21.70 12.76 -4.19
CA SER A 355 22.19 13.35 -5.46
C SER A 355 23.07 12.36 -6.27
N MET A 356 22.95 11.06 -6.03
CA MET A 356 23.66 10.05 -6.80
C MET A 356 23.01 9.76 -8.14
N SER A 357 21.72 10.03 -8.24
CA SER A 357 20.96 9.99 -9.49
C SER A 357 20.87 11.35 -10.13
N VAL A 358 20.65 11.38 -11.43
CA VAL A 358 20.39 12.64 -12.15
C VAL A 358 19.11 13.27 -11.60
N ALA A 359 19.15 14.55 -11.25
CA ALA A 359 18.01 15.26 -10.62
C ALA A 359 16.70 15.12 -11.38
N ARG A 360 16.74 15.05 -12.72
CA ARG A 360 15.54 14.80 -13.55
C ARG A 360 14.95 13.41 -13.31
N ILE A 361 15.77 12.39 -13.15
CA ILE A 361 15.33 11.02 -12.87
C ILE A 361 14.69 10.96 -11.47
N THR A 362 15.36 11.52 -10.46
CA THR A 362 14.83 11.56 -9.08
C THR A 362 13.50 12.32 -9.01
N ARG A 363 13.40 13.43 -9.75
CA ARG A 363 12.16 14.19 -9.83
C ARG A 363 11.05 13.40 -10.49
N GLN A 364 11.35 12.70 -11.60
CA GLN A 364 10.38 11.86 -12.29
C GLN A 364 9.92 10.69 -11.42
N GLN A 365 10.83 10.06 -10.69
CA GLN A 365 10.48 9.00 -9.74
C GLN A 365 9.47 9.48 -8.69
N PHE A 366 9.66 10.68 -8.14
CA PHE A 366 8.68 11.26 -7.22
C PHE A 366 7.32 11.49 -7.88
N LEU A 367 7.30 12.04 -9.10
CA LEU A 367 6.05 12.31 -9.81
C LEU A 367 5.32 11.03 -10.19
N ASP A 368 6.05 10.00 -10.61
CA ASP A 368 5.50 8.69 -10.89
C ASP A 368 4.93 8.05 -9.62
N ASP A 369 5.69 8.11 -8.52
CA ASP A 369 5.31 7.56 -7.23
C ASP A 369 4.04 8.21 -6.65
N VAL A 370 3.97 9.54 -6.63
CA VAL A 370 2.80 10.25 -6.07
C VAL A 370 1.56 10.02 -6.92
N THR A 371 1.69 9.98 -8.24
CA THR A 371 0.57 9.75 -9.16
C THR A 371 -0.01 8.36 -8.98
N ASP A 372 0.86 7.34 -8.94
CA ASP A 372 0.45 5.95 -8.75
C ASP A 372 -0.09 5.71 -7.32
N SER A 373 0.53 6.32 -6.31
CA SER A 373 0.06 6.25 -4.92
C SER A 373 -1.36 6.81 -4.74
N VAL A 374 -1.66 7.94 -5.37
CA VAL A 374 -3.01 8.52 -5.36
C VAL A 374 -3.99 7.60 -6.09
N GLY A 375 -3.59 7.06 -7.25
CA GLY A 375 -4.38 6.10 -8.01
C GLY A 375 -4.75 4.87 -7.20
N GLN A 376 -3.78 4.22 -6.58
CA GLN A 376 -4.00 3.01 -5.76
C GLN A 376 -4.76 3.30 -4.47
N THR A 377 -4.41 4.37 -3.76
CA THR A 377 -4.94 4.66 -2.42
C THR A 377 -6.39 5.12 -2.46
N PHE A 378 -6.71 6.07 -3.34
CA PHE A 378 -8.04 6.71 -3.38
C PHE A 378 -8.91 6.19 -4.52
N LEU A 379 -8.32 5.93 -5.69
CA LEU A 379 -9.08 5.54 -6.89
C LEU A 379 -9.12 4.03 -7.11
N SER A 380 -8.40 3.25 -6.31
CA SER A 380 -8.28 1.79 -6.52
C SER A 380 -7.87 1.44 -7.96
N HIS A 381 -6.96 2.21 -8.55
CA HIS A 381 -6.42 1.97 -9.88
C HIS A 381 -4.90 2.16 -9.90
N PRO A 382 -4.11 1.14 -10.26
CA PRO A 382 -2.68 1.29 -10.52
C PRO A 382 -2.50 2.00 -11.86
N LEU A 383 -1.96 3.22 -11.83
CA LEU A 383 -1.85 4.07 -13.01
C LEU A 383 -0.52 3.91 -13.75
N GLN A 384 0.47 3.27 -13.15
CA GLN A 384 1.85 3.23 -13.62
C GLN A 384 2.00 2.62 -15.03
N CYS A 385 1.12 1.68 -15.43
CA CYS A 385 1.14 1.11 -16.77
C CYS A 385 0.89 2.16 -17.85
N ALA A 386 0.07 3.18 -17.57
CA ALA A 386 -0.25 4.25 -18.48
C ALA A 386 0.89 5.28 -18.67
N ARG A 387 2.01 5.14 -17.96
CA ARG A 387 3.20 5.97 -18.07
C ARG A 387 3.91 5.86 -19.43
N CYS A 388 3.99 4.64 -19.98
CA CYS A 388 4.78 4.37 -21.20
C CYS A 388 3.91 4.24 -22.45
N HIS A 389 2.69 3.74 -22.31
CA HIS A 389 1.72 3.50 -23.36
C HIS A 389 0.30 3.59 -22.80
N ASP A 390 -0.70 3.77 -23.61
CA ASP A 390 -2.10 3.73 -23.18
C ASP A 390 -2.38 2.41 -22.44
N HIS A 391 -3.15 2.45 -21.34
CA HIS A 391 -3.35 1.29 -20.49
C HIS A 391 -3.95 0.11 -21.27
N LYS A 392 -3.35 -1.08 -21.10
CA LYS A 392 -3.71 -2.24 -21.95
C LYS A 392 -5.14 -2.73 -21.73
N PHE A 393 -5.68 -2.61 -20.53
CA PHE A 393 -6.93 -3.25 -20.12
C PHE A 393 -8.03 -2.24 -19.74
N ASP A 394 -7.65 -1.11 -19.17
CA ASP A 394 -8.56 -0.10 -18.66
C ASP A 394 -8.60 1.15 -19.56
N PRO A 395 -9.68 1.93 -19.54
CA PRO A 395 -9.83 3.14 -20.36
C PRO A 395 -9.04 4.32 -19.79
N ILE A 396 -7.73 4.11 -19.57
CA ILE A 396 -6.79 5.09 -19.03
C ILE A 396 -5.73 5.40 -20.09
N PRO A 397 -5.88 6.47 -20.86
CA PRO A 397 -4.86 6.86 -21.83
C PRO A 397 -3.60 7.41 -21.15
N THR A 398 -2.45 7.27 -21.76
CA THR A 398 -1.20 7.88 -21.34
C THR A 398 -1.36 9.38 -21.06
N LYS A 399 -2.19 10.05 -21.82
CA LYS A 399 -2.49 11.46 -21.64
C LYS A 399 -3.09 11.76 -20.26
N ASP A 400 -4.01 10.94 -19.76
CA ASP A 400 -4.59 11.10 -18.41
C ASP A 400 -3.55 10.91 -17.33
N TYR A 401 -2.65 9.92 -17.47
CA TYR A 401 -1.55 9.73 -16.55
C TYR A 401 -0.72 11.00 -16.37
N TYR A 402 -0.29 11.61 -17.49
CA TYR A 402 0.50 12.84 -17.44
C TYR A 402 -0.32 14.08 -17.06
N ARG A 403 -1.61 14.12 -17.32
CA ARG A 403 -2.51 15.18 -16.81
C ARG A 403 -2.64 15.11 -15.29
N MET A 404 -2.80 13.92 -14.73
CA MET A 404 -2.79 13.73 -13.26
C MET A 404 -1.42 14.03 -12.67
N GLN A 405 -0.34 13.60 -13.31
CA GLN A 405 1.01 13.92 -12.89
C GLN A 405 1.27 15.44 -12.93
N ALA A 406 0.69 16.16 -13.89
CA ALA A 406 0.78 17.61 -13.99
C ALA A 406 0.18 18.34 -12.77
N VAL A 407 -0.77 17.71 -12.07
CA VAL A 407 -1.29 18.26 -10.80
C VAL A 407 -0.17 18.43 -9.79
N PHE A 408 0.77 17.48 -9.75
CA PHE A 408 1.89 17.43 -8.80
C PHE A 408 3.20 18.04 -9.33
N ASP A 409 3.24 18.50 -10.59
CA ASP A 409 4.48 19.02 -11.19
C ASP A 409 5.01 20.27 -10.47
N SER A 410 4.14 21.07 -9.89
CA SER A 410 4.53 22.23 -9.05
C SER A 410 4.81 21.87 -7.58
N THR A 411 4.57 20.65 -7.15
CA THR A 411 4.75 20.22 -5.77
C THR A 411 6.22 20.00 -5.46
N GLN A 412 6.75 20.67 -4.45
CA GLN A 412 8.12 20.56 -3.98
C GLN A 412 8.14 20.12 -2.52
N PHE A 413 9.15 19.34 -2.14
CA PHE A 413 9.36 18.96 -0.75
C PHE A 413 9.82 20.14 0.10
N ALA A 414 9.29 20.25 1.30
CA ALA A 414 9.75 21.20 2.30
C ALA A 414 9.63 20.63 3.72
N ASP A 415 10.66 20.88 4.52
CA ASP A 415 10.59 20.70 5.97
C ASP A 415 10.19 22.05 6.57
N ARG A 416 8.91 22.20 6.86
CA ARG A 416 8.31 23.48 7.30
C ARG A 416 8.45 23.63 8.81
N THR A 417 8.76 24.83 9.28
CA THR A 417 8.79 25.13 10.73
C THR A 417 7.37 25.17 11.24
N VAL A 418 7.01 24.21 12.09
CA VAL A 418 5.71 24.10 12.76
C VAL A 418 5.97 23.82 14.24
N PRO A 419 5.63 24.75 15.16
CA PRO A 419 5.84 24.54 16.61
C PRO A 419 5.26 23.19 17.07
N PHE A 420 5.91 22.59 18.07
CA PHE A 420 5.34 21.43 18.71
C PHE A 420 4.00 21.75 19.35
N GLN A 421 3.01 20.87 19.16
CA GLN A 421 1.68 21.07 19.66
C GLN A 421 1.58 20.50 21.09
N PRO A 422 0.67 21.01 21.94
CA PRO A 422 0.52 20.54 23.32
C PRO A 422 0.19 19.06 23.47
N TYR A 423 -0.35 18.43 22.43
CA TYR A 423 -0.72 17.02 22.40
C TYR A 423 0.37 16.11 21.82
N GLU A 424 1.52 16.66 21.38
CA GLU A 424 2.63 15.85 20.90
C GLU A 424 3.50 15.39 22.06
N ASP A 425 3.64 14.09 22.22
CA ASP A 425 4.54 13.50 23.20
C ASP A 425 6.00 13.57 22.71
N LEU A 426 6.85 14.23 23.50
CA LEU A 426 8.25 14.45 23.19
C LEU A 426 9.20 13.81 24.23
N VAL A 427 8.73 12.81 24.96
CA VAL A 427 9.39 12.30 26.20
C VAL A 427 10.74 11.63 25.95
N ASP A 428 11.04 11.08 24.76
CA ASP A 428 12.31 10.35 24.55
C ASP A 428 13.49 11.26 24.21
N TYR A 429 13.85 12.15 25.14
CA TYR A 429 15.09 12.93 25.05
C TYR A 429 16.35 12.10 25.37
N THR A 430 16.24 10.86 25.82
CA THR A 430 17.37 9.96 26.08
C THR A 430 18.14 9.68 24.78
N GLU A 431 17.48 9.51 23.66
CA GLU A 431 18.11 9.37 22.36
C GLU A 431 18.96 10.58 21.99
N LYS A 432 18.52 11.78 22.34
CA LYS A 432 19.27 13.02 22.10
C LYS A 432 20.64 12.97 22.74
N ALA A 433 20.72 12.59 24.01
CA ALA A 433 21.97 12.47 24.74
C ALA A 433 22.92 11.43 24.11
N VAL A 434 22.39 10.28 23.68
CA VAL A 434 23.14 9.25 22.96
C VAL A 434 23.72 9.80 21.65
N MET A 435 22.91 10.51 20.87
CA MET A 435 23.34 11.12 19.61
C MET A 435 24.41 12.20 19.83
N GLU A 436 24.29 13.02 20.88
CA GLU A 436 25.31 14.01 21.26
C GLU A 436 26.64 13.34 21.63
N LYS A 437 26.63 12.25 22.41
CA LYS A 437 27.84 11.46 22.72
C LYS A 437 28.47 10.89 21.42
N ARG A 438 27.66 10.39 20.51
CA ARG A 438 28.11 9.85 19.21
C ARG A 438 28.76 10.94 18.34
N ILE A 439 28.16 12.13 18.24
CA ILE A 439 28.74 13.28 17.52
C ILE A 439 30.11 13.62 18.15
N GLN A 440 30.21 13.74 19.47
CA GLN A 440 31.46 14.07 20.16
C GLN A 440 32.55 13.03 19.88
N TYR A 441 32.22 11.74 19.90
CA TYR A 441 33.15 10.65 19.62
C TYR A 441 33.74 10.74 18.20
N PHE A 442 32.89 10.83 17.19
CA PHE A 442 33.34 10.91 15.80
C PHE A 442 33.98 12.24 15.45
N ASP A 443 33.55 13.34 16.09
CA ASP A 443 34.21 14.67 15.92
C ASP A 443 35.62 14.67 16.50
N LYS A 444 35.82 14.07 17.64
CA LYS A 444 37.16 13.89 18.22
C LYS A 444 38.05 13.09 17.27
N MET A 445 37.59 11.95 16.79
CA MET A 445 38.31 11.07 15.87
C MET A 445 38.77 11.81 14.62
N ARG A 446 37.86 12.48 13.91
CA ARG A 446 38.19 13.23 12.69
C ARG A 446 39.06 14.45 12.95
N SER A 447 38.86 15.12 14.09
CA SER A 447 39.59 16.34 14.43
C SER A 447 41.06 16.06 14.77
N GLU A 448 41.34 14.94 15.43
CA GLU A 448 42.71 14.47 15.69
C GLU A 448 43.48 14.22 14.37
N LEU A 449 42.82 13.53 13.41
CA LEU A 449 43.42 13.24 12.10
C LEU A 449 43.60 14.51 11.24
N ARG A 450 42.65 15.42 11.29
CA ARG A 450 42.75 16.71 10.60
C ARG A 450 43.90 17.56 11.16
N GLU A 451 44.06 17.53 12.46
CA GLU A 451 45.18 18.24 13.13
C GLU A 451 46.53 17.61 12.76
N LYS A 452 46.61 16.28 12.69
CA LYS A 452 47.80 15.57 12.17
C LYS A 452 48.13 16.01 10.75
N SER A 453 47.13 15.96 9.86
CA SER A 453 47.31 16.40 8.46
C SER A 453 47.68 17.88 8.34
N ARG A 454 47.10 18.75 9.16
CA ARG A 454 47.43 20.18 9.19
C ARG A 454 48.90 20.40 9.56
N LYS A 455 49.40 19.75 10.61
CA LYS A 455 50.79 19.81 11.03
C LYS A 455 51.74 19.33 9.95
N ALA A 456 51.48 18.17 9.36
CA ALA A 456 52.26 17.63 8.27
C ALA A 456 52.28 18.58 7.04
N THR A 457 51.13 19.19 6.71
CA THR A 457 50.98 20.15 5.62
C THR A 457 51.79 21.41 5.87
N GLU A 458 51.78 21.94 7.11
CA GLU A 458 52.58 23.12 7.50
C GLU A 458 54.09 22.85 7.40
N GLU A 459 54.53 21.65 7.82
CA GLU A 459 55.94 21.22 7.69
C GLU A 459 56.31 21.11 6.23
N TRP A 460 55.51 20.45 5.40
CA TRP A 460 55.71 20.36 3.95
C TRP A 460 55.83 21.76 3.29
N CYS A 461 54.95 22.71 3.66
CA CYS A 461 55.02 24.09 3.15
C CYS A 461 56.35 24.78 3.48
N ARG A 462 56.86 24.61 4.72
CA ARG A 462 58.16 25.16 5.13
C ARG A 462 59.33 24.54 4.36
N GLU A 463 59.31 23.21 4.17
CA GLU A 463 60.34 22.45 3.43
C GLU A 463 60.37 22.84 1.94
N ASN A 464 59.20 23.12 1.34
CA ASN A 464 59.11 23.44 -0.08
C ASN A 464 59.10 24.95 -0.38
N GLY A 465 59.26 25.79 0.64
CA GLY A 465 59.35 27.25 0.47
C GLY A 465 58.02 27.88 0.03
N VAL A 466 56.91 27.26 0.32
CA VAL A 466 55.55 27.72 0.01
C VAL A 466 54.99 28.42 1.26
N PRO A 467 54.13 29.46 1.15
CA PRO A 467 53.45 30.04 2.30
C PRO A 467 52.69 28.98 3.11
N VAL A 468 52.70 29.10 4.43
CA VAL A 468 52.02 28.17 5.31
C VAL A 468 50.50 28.36 5.20
N GLY A 469 49.78 27.35 4.83
CA GLY A 469 48.33 27.36 4.68
C GLY A 469 47.78 26.04 4.16
N THR A 470 46.46 25.90 4.19
CA THR A 470 45.77 24.75 3.59
C THR A 470 45.88 24.82 2.05
N ARG A 471 45.85 23.67 1.38
CA ARG A 471 45.81 23.59 -0.09
C ARG A 471 44.78 24.54 -0.71
N ARG A 472 43.58 24.69 -0.08
CA ARG A 472 42.50 25.54 -0.56
C ARG A 472 42.85 27.05 -0.40
N GLU A 473 43.48 27.43 0.70
CA GLU A 473 43.91 28.79 0.95
C GLU A 473 45.03 29.20 0.00
N LEU A 474 46.01 28.33 -0.19
CA LEU A 474 47.14 28.53 -1.11
C LEU A 474 46.67 28.62 -2.57
N ALA A 475 45.75 27.78 -3.00
CA ALA A 475 45.16 27.90 -4.33
C ALA A 475 44.42 29.23 -4.52
N LYS A 476 43.70 29.74 -3.50
CA LYS A 476 43.05 31.04 -3.54
C LYS A 476 44.05 32.21 -3.58
N GLN A 477 45.25 32.03 -3.03
CA GLN A 477 46.35 32.97 -3.09
C GLN A 477 47.10 32.93 -4.42
N GLY A 478 46.72 32.06 -5.36
CA GLY A 478 47.33 31.96 -6.68
C GLY A 478 48.58 31.07 -6.72
N VAL A 479 48.81 30.24 -5.71
CA VAL A 479 49.91 29.26 -5.75
C VAL A 479 49.58 28.22 -6.83
N PRO A 480 50.51 27.96 -7.79
CA PRO A 480 50.31 26.95 -8.86
C PRO A 480 50.00 25.56 -8.32
N ASP A 481 49.17 24.81 -9.05
CA ASP A 481 48.69 23.48 -8.62
C ASP A 481 49.80 22.47 -8.35
N ASP A 482 50.92 22.52 -9.09
CA ASP A 482 52.11 21.69 -8.94
C ASP A 482 52.98 22.08 -7.70
N GLN A 483 52.72 23.24 -7.13
CA GLN A 483 53.36 23.76 -5.90
C GLN A 483 52.43 23.72 -4.69
N LEU A 484 51.23 23.16 -4.83
CA LEU A 484 50.33 23.01 -3.70
C LEU A 484 50.65 21.73 -2.90
N PRO A 485 50.48 21.74 -1.56
CA PRO A 485 50.69 20.54 -0.76
C PRO A 485 49.77 19.39 -1.22
N PRO A 486 50.23 18.15 -1.09
CA PRO A 486 49.39 16.98 -1.40
C PRO A 486 48.06 17.04 -0.59
N ARG A 487 46.99 16.49 -1.19
CA ARG A 487 45.72 16.37 -0.45
C ARG A 487 45.89 15.44 0.74
N ASN A 488 45.36 15.79 1.90
CA ASN A 488 45.40 14.99 3.12
C ASN A 488 46.84 14.55 3.49
N HIS A 489 47.82 15.45 3.29
CA HIS A 489 49.25 15.13 3.53
C HIS A 489 49.44 14.65 4.98
N GLY A 490 50.31 13.65 5.16
CA GLY A 490 50.63 13.08 6.46
C GLY A 490 49.64 12.04 7.00
N LEU A 491 48.58 11.70 6.25
CA LEU A 491 47.66 10.61 6.60
C LEU A 491 47.97 9.37 5.79
N SER A 492 47.88 8.21 6.42
CA SER A 492 47.84 6.92 5.73
C SER A 492 46.48 6.74 5.04
N LEU A 493 46.35 5.74 4.15
CA LEU A 493 45.05 5.43 3.51
C LEU A 493 44.01 4.95 4.52
N GLU A 494 44.42 4.19 5.52
CA GLU A 494 43.58 3.82 6.64
C GLU A 494 43.06 5.03 7.43
N GLU A 495 43.96 5.90 7.85
CA GLU A 495 43.60 7.14 8.57
C GLU A 495 42.69 8.05 7.75
N LEU A 496 42.87 8.07 6.42
CA LEU A 496 41.98 8.78 5.50
C LEU A 496 40.57 8.14 5.52
N GLY A 497 40.49 6.83 5.51
CA GLY A 497 39.23 6.07 5.65
C GLY A 497 38.52 6.41 6.97
N ILE A 498 39.24 6.31 8.09
CA ILE A 498 38.75 6.64 9.44
C ILE A 498 38.25 8.10 9.54
N MET A 499 39.01 9.05 9.00
CA MET A 499 38.61 10.46 8.97
C MET A 499 37.30 10.68 8.20
N LYS A 500 37.12 10.00 7.04
CA LYS A 500 35.87 10.06 6.25
C LYS A 500 34.69 9.45 7.00
N VAL A 501 34.89 8.31 7.69
CA VAL A 501 33.86 7.72 8.55
C VAL A 501 33.42 8.74 9.62
N GLY A 502 34.36 9.37 10.29
CA GLY A 502 34.10 10.44 11.26
C GLY A 502 33.28 11.59 10.66
N ASP A 503 33.69 12.11 9.48
CA ASP A 503 32.97 13.17 8.80
C ASP A 503 31.51 12.78 8.46
N LYS A 504 31.32 11.59 7.91
CA LYS A 504 30.00 11.09 7.50
C LYS A 504 29.09 10.86 8.69
N ASN A 505 29.61 10.25 9.78
CA ASN A 505 28.82 10.01 10.99
C ASN A 505 28.42 11.32 11.69
N VAL A 506 29.32 12.29 11.82
CA VAL A 506 28.97 13.60 12.40
C VAL A 506 27.88 14.27 11.56
N ASN A 507 28.03 14.29 10.23
CA ASN A 507 27.06 14.93 9.35
C ASN A 507 25.69 14.25 9.42
N ARG A 508 25.65 12.91 9.36
CA ARG A 508 24.43 12.12 9.43
C ARG A 508 23.73 12.31 10.78
N THR A 509 24.44 12.11 11.88
CA THR A 509 23.85 12.24 13.22
C THR A 509 23.39 13.68 13.50
N THR A 510 24.11 14.69 13.01
CA THR A 510 23.67 16.09 13.11
C THR A 510 22.38 16.36 12.34
N PHE A 511 22.21 15.73 11.18
CA PHE A 511 20.93 15.80 10.44
C PHE A 511 19.82 15.06 11.21
N GLU A 512 20.06 13.86 11.68
CA GLU A 512 19.08 13.06 12.43
C GLU A 512 18.66 13.73 13.77
N MET A 513 19.55 14.54 14.38
CA MET A 513 19.23 15.39 15.53
C MET A 513 18.11 16.42 15.27
N LYS A 514 17.81 16.71 14.01
CA LYS A 514 16.72 17.62 13.64
C LYS A 514 15.33 17.13 14.09
N LYS A 515 15.20 15.84 14.40
CA LYS A 515 13.95 15.28 14.98
C LYS A 515 13.50 15.98 16.28
N PHE A 516 14.43 16.61 17.01
CA PHE A 516 14.17 17.37 18.24
C PHE A 516 13.89 18.86 17.98
N GLU A 517 13.84 19.29 16.71
CA GLU A 517 13.51 20.66 16.32
C GLU A 517 12.07 20.71 15.75
N PRO A 518 11.36 21.83 15.84
CA PRO A 518 9.95 21.94 15.49
C PRO A 518 9.72 22.03 13.97
N TYR A 519 9.96 20.97 13.25
CA TYR A 519 9.69 20.87 11.81
C TYR A 519 8.54 19.89 11.51
N ALA A 520 7.94 20.06 10.36
CA ALA A 520 7.01 19.12 9.76
C ALA A 520 7.50 18.71 8.37
N MET A 521 7.44 17.43 8.08
CA MET A 521 7.73 16.87 6.77
C MET A 521 6.53 17.13 5.83
N SER A 522 6.63 18.15 5.00
CA SER A 522 5.52 18.66 4.20
C SER A 522 5.95 19.00 2.77
N VAL A 523 5.12 19.73 2.05
CA VAL A 523 5.36 20.20 0.69
C VAL A 523 4.98 21.67 0.53
N TYR A 524 5.26 22.23 -0.65
CA TYR A 524 4.70 23.50 -1.11
C TYR A 524 4.44 23.45 -2.62
N SER A 525 3.55 24.28 -3.12
CA SER A 525 3.34 24.48 -4.55
C SER A 525 4.16 25.68 -5.04
N GLY A 526 4.99 25.45 -6.04
CA GLY A 526 5.83 26.53 -6.58
C GLY A 526 7.06 26.04 -7.34
N PRO A 527 7.96 26.95 -7.68
CA PRO A 527 9.19 26.63 -8.38
C PRO A 527 10.12 25.74 -7.54
N PRO A 528 11.00 24.95 -8.18
CA PRO A 528 11.99 24.17 -7.45
C PRO A 528 12.94 25.07 -6.64
N PRO A 529 13.48 24.56 -5.52
CA PRO A 529 14.41 25.34 -4.70
C PRO A 529 15.66 25.73 -5.49
N GLU A 530 16.19 26.94 -5.24
CA GLU A 530 17.39 27.48 -5.93
C GLU A 530 18.64 26.61 -5.78
N LYS A 531 18.71 25.84 -4.70
CA LYS A 531 19.86 24.95 -4.41
C LYS A 531 19.41 23.52 -4.52
N GLU A 532 20.20 22.74 -5.24
CA GLU A 532 20.03 21.28 -5.25
C GLU A 532 19.98 20.73 -3.81
N VAL A 533 19.07 19.82 -3.60
CA VAL A 533 18.94 19.09 -2.35
C VAL A 533 20.21 18.28 -2.13
N ARG A 534 20.87 18.48 -1.00
CA ARG A 534 22.04 17.70 -0.59
C ARG A 534 21.63 16.72 0.50
N SER A 535 22.16 15.51 0.43
CA SER A 535 22.01 14.50 1.48
C SER A 535 22.33 15.08 2.85
N GLY A 536 21.52 14.74 3.85
CA GLY A 536 21.68 15.21 5.23
C GLY A 536 21.38 16.70 5.43
N SER A 537 20.56 17.30 4.57
CA SER A 537 20.13 18.70 4.71
C SER A 537 18.62 18.80 4.82
N MET A 538 18.14 19.74 5.64
CA MET A 538 16.72 20.09 5.67
C MET A 538 16.30 20.73 4.36
N LEU A 539 15.12 20.42 3.89
CA LEU A 539 14.51 20.92 2.66
C LEU A 539 13.78 22.25 2.97
N ALA A 540 14.51 23.34 2.97
CA ALA A 540 13.91 24.63 3.30
C ALA A 540 12.99 25.12 2.18
N MET A 541 11.78 25.54 2.55
CA MET A 541 10.88 26.25 1.65
C MET A 541 11.47 27.62 1.29
N PRO A 542 11.44 28.05 0.01
CA PRO A 542 11.84 29.39 -0.39
C PRO A 542 11.04 30.47 0.35
N LYS A 543 11.70 31.55 0.75
CA LYS A 543 11.00 32.66 1.41
C LYS A 543 10.07 33.43 0.48
N ASP A 544 10.42 33.48 -0.80
CA ASP A 544 9.63 34.07 -1.87
C ASP A 544 9.42 33.04 -2.97
N LEU A 545 8.20 32.54 -3.09
CA LEU A 545 7.82 31.55 -4.09
C LEU A 545 7.82 32.11 -5.52
N SER A 546 7.76 33.41 -5.68
CA SER A 546 7.85 34.09 -7.00
C SER A 546 9.27 34.17 -7.55
N SER A 547 10.29 33.97 -6.72
CA SER A 547 11.70 34.15 -7.07
C SER A 547 12.31 33.02 -7.91
N GLY A 548 11.70 31.86 -7.96
CA GLY A 548 12.24 30.63 -8.58
C GLY A 548 11.97 30.45 -10.07
N GLY A 549 11.35 31.43 -10.74
CA GLY A 549 10.98 31.32 -12.16
C GLY A 549 9.69 30.54 -12.43
N PRO A 550 9.26 30.43 -13.69
CA PRO A 550 8.02 29.76 -14.04
C PRO A 550 8.15 28.25 -13.78
N VAL A 551 7.08 27.66 -13.27
CA VAL A 551 6.92 26.20 -13.24
C VAL A 551 6.87 25.68 -14.67
N GLY A 552 7.67 24.67 -14.98
CA GLY A 552 7.67 24.05 -16.30
C GLY A 552 6.31 23.44 -16.63
N LYS A 553 5.99 23.34 -17.92
CA LYS A 553 4.79 22.62 -18.37
C LYS A 553 5.07 21.15 -18.50
N MET A 554 4.15 20.33 -18.00
CA MET A 554 4.23 18.87 -18.10
C MET A 554 4.12 18.44 -19.56
N ARG A 555 4.85 17.40 -19.92
CA ARG A 555 4.81 16.79 -21.24
C ARG A 555 4.74 15.27 -21.12
N ILE A 556 4.04 14.66 -22.04
CA ILE A 556 4.05 13.19 -22.19
C ILE A 556 5.50 12.76 -22.43
N LEU A 557 5.96 11.77 -21.71
CA LEU A 557 7.27 11.14 -21.92
C LEU A 557 7.08 9.97 -22.88
N VAL A 558 7.68 10.06 -24.05
CA VAL A 558 7.57 9.01 -25.07
C VAL A 558 8.24 7.74 -24.56
N GLY A 559 7.47 6.66 -24.47
CA GLY A 559 7.93 5.39 -23.87
C GLY A 559 8.29 5.51 -22.37
N GLY A 560 7.83 6.58 -21.69
CA GLY A 560 8.16 6.83 -20.28
C GLY A 560 9.58 7.35 -20.03
N ASP A 561 10.35 7.69 -21.08
CA ASP A 561 11.72 8.20 -20.93
C ASP A 561 11.74 9.68 -20.51
N PRO A 562 12.30 10.03 -19.32
CA PRO A 562 12.39 11.42 -18.85
C PRO A 562 13.15 12.36 -19.79
N PHE A 563 13.96 11.83 -20.71
CA PHE A 563 14.74 12.59 -21.68
C PHE A 563 14.03 12.74 -23.04
N ASN A 564 12.98 11.94 -23.33
CA ASN A 564 12.23 12.00 -24.57
C ASN A 564 10.84 12.64 -24.35
N ARG A 565 10.75 13.94 -24.58
CA ARG A 565 9.56 14.75 -24.29
C ARG A 565 8.69 14.94 -25.51
N GLY A 566 7.43 14.51 -25.41
CA GLY A 566 6.39 14.64 -26.43
C GLY A 566 5.49 15.87 -26.24
N GLU A 567 4.19 15.66 -26.45
CA GLU A 567 3.14 16.65 -26.37
C GLU A 567 3.02 17.28 -24.96
N GLU A 568 2.69 18.56 -24.89
CA GLU A 568 2.39 19.29 -23.66
C GLU A 568 0.97 18.95 -23.18
N VAL A 569 0.82 18.74 -21.88
CA VAL A 569 -0.48 18.49 -21.25
C VAL A 569 -0.76 19.48 -20.13
N THR A 570 -2.04 19.77 -19.95
CA THR A 570 -2.54 20.53 -18.80
C THR A 570 -2.94 19.61 -17.64
N PRO A 571 -2.94 20.11 -16.39
CA PRO A 571 -3.45 19.33 -15.26
C PRO A 571 -4.88 18.84 -15.50
N GLY A 572 -5.19 17.65 -15.03
CA GLY A 572 -6.50 17.05 -15.23
C GLY A 572 -6.71 15.81 -14.37
N VAL A 573 -7.82 15.13 -14.62
CA VAL A 573 -8.31 13.95 -13.90
C VAL A 573 -8.48 12.78 -14.86
N MET A 574 -8.86 11.60 -14.34
CA MET A 574 -9.19 10.45 -15.17
C MET A 574 -10.43 10.75 -16.02
N SER A 575 -10.24 10.83 -17.32
CA SER A 575 -11.29 11.28 -18.28
C SER A 575 -12.38 10.24 -18.54
N ALA A 576 -12.13 8.98 -18.21
CA ALA A 576 -13.11 7.90 -18.34
C ALA A 576 -14.21 7.94 -17.26
N LEU A 577 -14.00 8.67 -16.18
CA LEU A 577 -15.01 8.78 -15.11
C LEU A 577 -16.17 9.69 -15.52
N PRO A 578 -17.40 9.42 -15.07
CA PRO A 578 -18.55 10.28 -15.36
C PRO A 578 -18.29 11.74 -15.01
N GLY A 579 -18.64 12.66 -15.90
CA GLY A 579 -18.44 14.08 -15.71
C GLY A 579 -17.00 14.60 -15.81
N SER A 580 -16.03 13.73 -16.05
CA SER A 580 -14.59 14.08 -16.11
C SER A 580 -14.07 14.30 -17.54
N ASN A 581 -14.90 14.09 -18.56
CA ASN A 581 -14.49 14.19 -19.96
C ASN A 581 -14.47 15.65 -20.44
N ASP A 582 -13.45 16.05 -21.20
CA ASP A 582 -13.28 17.38 -21.80
C ASP A 582 -14.41 17.76 -22.79
N THR A 583 -15.22 16.79 -23.23
CA THR A 583 -16.41 17.04 -24.07
C THR A 583 -17.64 17.49 -23.28
N ILE A 584 -17.60 17.39 -21.96
CA ILE A 584 -18.66 17.87 -21.06
C ILE A 584 -18.25 19.24 -20.54
N GLU A 585 -19.20 20.17 -20.40
CA GLU A 585 -18.94 21.48 -19.81
C GLU A 585 -18.16 21.35 -18.50
N ALA A 586 -17.03 22.07 -18.40
CA ALA A 586 -16.21 22.08 -17.21
C ALA A 586 -17.07 22.48 -16.00
N THR A 587 -17.23 21.55 -15.09
CA THR A 587 -17.91 21.82 -13.82
C THR A 587 -16.89 22.30 -12.79
N PRO A 588 -17.29 23.06 -11.76
CA PRO A 588 -16.34 23.54 -10.75
C PRO A 588 -15.53 22.45 -10.07
N TRP A 589 -16.04 21.22 -10.01
CA TRP A 589 -15.39 20.11 -9.32
C TRP A 589 -14.40 19.34 -10.22
N ASN A 590 -14.49 19.40 -11.55
CA ASN A 590 -13.55 18.71 -12.46
C ASN A 590 -12.57 19.66 -13.16
N SER A 591 -12.60 20.96 -12.86
CA SER A 591 -11.71 21.97 -13.44
C SER A 591 -10.46 22.13 -12.61
N ILE A 592 -9.32 21.64 -13.13
CA ILE A 592 -8.02 21.80 -12.47
C ILE A 592 -7.29 23.02 -13.04
N PRO A 593 -6.89 24.02 -12.20
CA PRO A 593 -6.17 25.20 -12.66
C PRO A 593 -4.82 24.87 -13.32
N ASP A 594 -4.47 25.58 -14.38
CA ASP A 594 -3.12 25.49 -14.97
C ASP A 594 -2.07 26.23 -14.13
N SER A 595 -2.50 27.17 -13.28
CA SER A 595 -1.60 27.82 -12.31
C SER A 595 -1.20 26.84 -11.18
N PRO A 596 0.00 26.95 -10.62
CA PRO A 596 0.41 26.12 -9.49
C PRO A 596 -0.47 26.29 -8.24
N GLU A 597 -0.96 27.50 -8.03
CA GLU A 597 -1.76 27.86 -6.86
C GLU A 597 -3.16 27.23 -6.93
N GLY A 598 -3.54 26.51 -5.91
CA GLY A 598 -4.85 25.83 -5.80
C GLY A 598 -5.02 24.62 -6.71
N ARG A 599 -3.98 24.20 -7.43
CA ARG A 599 -4.03 23.06 -8.37
C ARG A 599 -4.30 21.73 -7.64
N ARG A 600 -3.52 21.44 -6.58
CA ARG A 600 -3.73 20.24 -5.77
C ARG A 600 -5.06 20.30 -5.01
N LEU A 601 -5.45 21.48 -4.53
CA LEU A 601 -6.73 21.65 -3.84
C LEU A 601 -7.93 21.37 -4.75
N ALA A 602 -7.89 21.83 -6.01
CA ALA A 602 -8.94 21.52 -6.98
C ALA A 602 -9.01 20.02 -7.28
N PHE A 603 -7.86 19.37 -7.45
CA PHE A 603 -7.78 17.92 -7.65
C PHE A 603 -8.28 17.16 -6.41
N ALA A 604 -7.90 17.57 -5.21
CA ALA A 604 -8.35 16.95 -3.96
C ALA A 604 -9.87 17.06 -3.78
N LYS A 605 -10.47 18.19 -4.15
CA LYS A 605 -11.94 18.37 -4.17
C LYS A 605 -12.63 17.47 -5.20
N TRP A 606 -11.99 17.23 -6.34
CA TRP A 606 -12.51 16.24 -7.30
C TRP A 606 -12.45 14.81 -6.72
N LEU A 607 -11.36 14.43 -6.05
CA LEU A 607 -11.27 13.13 -5.36
C LEU A 607 -12.38 12.95 -4.34
N ALA A 608 -12.62 13.97 -3.52
CA ALA A 608 -13.60 13.97 -2.42
C ALA A 608 -15.04 14.29 -2.88
N SER A 609 -15.27 14.41 -4.19
CA SER A 609 -16.61 14.68 -4.71
C SER A 609 -17.52 13.46 -4.58
N PRO A 610 -18.80 13.63 -4.17
CA PRO A 610 -19.80 12.56 -4.20
C PRO A 610 -20.03 11.99 -5.61
N GLU A 611 -19.74 12.73 -6.67
CA GLU A 611 -19.82 12.28 -8.06
C GLU A 611 -18.66 11.37 -8.47
N ASN A 612 -17.58 11.31 -7.68
CA ASN A 612 -16.49 10.40 -7.92
C ASN A 612 -16.92 8.96 -7.62
N THR A 613 -17.00 8.12 -8.64
CA THR A 613 -17.54 6.76 -8.52
C THR A 613 -16.60 5.80 -7.81
N LEU A 614 -15.32 6.12 -7.70
CA LEU A 614 -14.27 5.23 -7.20
C LEU A 614 -14.03 5.40 -5.69
N VAL A 615 -13.89 6.63 -5.22
CA VAL A 615 -13.46 6.90 -3.83
C VAL A 615 -14.41 6.34 -2.78
N PRO A 616 -15.74 6.54 -2.85
CA PRO A 616 -16.66 5.95 -1.87
C PRO A 616 -16.64 4.41 -1.88
N ARG A 617 -16.59 3.80 -3.07
CA ARG A 617 -16.46 2.33 -3.21
C ARG A 617 -15.14 1.83 -2.66
N SER A 618 -14.04 2.53 -2.92
CA SER A 618 -12.69 2.17 -2.48
C SER A 618 -12.61 2.10 -0.95
N ILE A 619 -12.97 3.17 -0.26
CA ILE A 619 -12.87 3.20 1.20
C ILE A 619 -13.86 2.22 1.88
N THR A 620 -15.08 2.14 1.38
CA THR A 620 -16.09 1.21 1.88
C THR A 620 -15.62 -0.24 1.74
N ASN A 621 -15.06 -0.60 0.58
CA ASN A 621 -14.50 -1.92 0.36
C ASN A 621 -13.29 -2.22 1.26
N ARG A 622 -12.44 -1.23 1.57
CA ARG A 622 -11.32 -1.39 2.51
C ARG A 622 -11.81 -1.63 3.93
N VAL A 623 -12.78 -0.86 4.40
CA VAL A 623 -13.38 -1.06 5.73
C VAL A 623 -14.00 -2.46 5.83
N TRP A 624 -14.77 -2.86 4.82
CA TRP A 624 -15.32 -4.21 4.71
C TRP A 624 -14.25 -5.30 4.73
N ASN A 625 -13.18 -5.12 3.95
CA ASN A 625 -12.07 -6.07 3.90
C ASN A 625 -11.42 -6.31 5.27
N HIS A 626 -11.25 -5.27 6.06
CA HIS A 626 -10.64 -5.40 7.39
C HIS A 626 -11.55 -6.14 8.37
N HIS A 627 -12.87 -5.95 8.32
CA HIS A 627 -13.82 -6.69 9.17
C HIS A 627 -13.96 -8.16 8.80
N PHE A 628 -14.10 -8.44 7.49
CA PHE A 628 -14.39 -9.81 7.03
C PHE A 628 -13.15 -10.57 6.55
N GLY A 629 -11.96 -9.96 6.59
CA GLY A 629 -10.73 -10.56 6.09
C GLY A 629 -10.70 -10.71 4.55
N ARG A 630 -11.74 -10.24 3.85
CA ARG A 630 -11.85 -10.19 2.40
C ARG A 630 -12.81 -9.08 1.98
N GLY A 631 -12.39 -8.26 1.03
CA GLY A 631 -13.24 -7.24 0.43
C GLY A 631 -14.36 -7.81 -0.43
N ILE A 632 -15.41 -7.05 -0.63
CA ILE A 632 -16.42 -7.32 -1.65
C ILE A 632 -15.73 -7.40 -3.02
N VAL A 633 -14.76 -6.50 -3.25
CA VAL A 633 -13.72 -6.62 -4.27
C VAL A 633 -12.43 -7.04 -3.59
N ASN A 634 -11.88 -8.18 -3.95
CA ASN A 634 -10.72 -8.78 -3.29
C ASN A 634 -9.36 -8.14 -3.65
N THR A 635 -9.36 -7.14 -4.54
CA THR A 635 -8.20 -6.32 -4.92
C THR A 635 -8.46 -4.84 -4.62
N PRO A 636 -8.36 -4.40 -3.36
CA PRO A 636 -8.71 -3.03 -2.96
C PRO A 636 -7.94 -1.91 -3.65
N ASN A 637 -6.75 -2.19 -4.19
CA ASN A 637 -5.96 -1.23 -4.98
C ASN A 637 -6.25 -1.30 -6.48
N ASN A 638 -7.06 -2.26 -6.95
CA ASN A 638 -7.32 -2.46 -8.37
C ASN A 638 -8.78 -2.85 -8.66
N PHE A 639 -9.58 -1.88 -9.10
CA PHE A 639 -10.96 -2.06 -9.55
C PHE A 639 -11.08 -2.14 -11.09
N GLY A 640 -9.94 -2.10 -11.79
CA GLY A 640 -9.88 -2.24 -13.23
C GLY A 640 -10.19 -3.65 -13.74
N ALA A 641 -10.10 -3.83 -15.05
CA ALA A 641 -10.42 -5.08 -15.75
C ALA A 641 -9.61 -6.30 -15.24
N MET A 642 -8.36 -6.07 -14.83
CA MET A 642 -7.49 -7.11 -14.27
C MET A 642 -7.65 -7.31 -12.75
N GLY A 643 -8.43 -6.47 -12.09
CA GLY A 643 -8.79 -6.62 -10.68
C GLY A 643 -9.93 -7.61 -10.47
N GLY A 644 -10.22 -7.85 -9.19
CA GLY A 644 -11.38 -8.66 -8.81
C GLY A 644 -12.69 -7.98 -9.18
N LYS A 645 -13.69 -8.78 -9.53
CA LYS A 645 -15.07 -8.30 -9.67
C LYS A 645 -15.77 -8.30 -8.31
N PRO A 646 -16.68 -7.36 -8.06
CA PRO A 646 -17.43 -7.35 -6.82
C PRO A 646 -18.30 -8.61 -6.69
N THR A 647 -18.18 -9.31 -5.56
CA THR A 647 -19.00 -10.50 -5.26
C THR A 647 -20.45 -10.14 -4.98
N HIS A 648 -20.68 -8.94 -4.48
CA HIS A 648 -21.99 -8.36 -4.14
C HIS A 648 -22.03 -6.90 -4.61
N PRO A 649 -22.18 -6.65 -5.94
CA PRO A 649 -22.09 -5.31 -6.50
C PRO A 649 -23.15 -4.35 -5.92
N GLU A 650 -24.38 -4.82 -5.75
CA GLU A 650 -25.45 -4.02 -5.18
C GLU A 650 -25.18 -3.64 -3.72
N LEU A 651 -24.63 -4.57 -2.91
CA LEU A 651 -24.24 -4.27 -1.54
C LEU A 651 -23.12 -3.22 -1.48
N LEU A 652 -22.14 -3.32 -2.39
CA LEU A 652 -21.04 -2.34 -2.45
C LEU A 652 -21.57 -0.93 -2.75
N ASP A 653 -22.45 -0.81 -3.73
CA ASP A 653 -23.07 0.47 -4.10
C ASP A 653 -23.99 1.00 -3.02
N TYR A 654 -24.77 0.12 -2.38
CA TYR A 654 -25.60 0.49 -1.23
C TYR A 654 -24.75 1.05 -0.08
N LEU A 655 -23.67 0.36 0.28
CA LEU A 655 -22.76 0.81 1.34
C LEU A 655 -22.06 2.12 0.97
N ALA A 656 -21.64 2.28 -0.28
CA ALA A 656 -21.05 3.53 -0.76
C ALA A 656 -22.04 4.69 -0.69
N THR A 657 -23.29 4.49 -1.10
CA THR A 657 -24.35 5.49 -0.97
C THR A 657 -24.65 5.81 0.49
N TRP A 658 -24.79 4.78 1.33
CA TRP A 658 -25.01 4.94 2.76
C TRP A 658 -23.90 5.76 3.42
N PHE A 659 -22.64 5.49 3.07
CA PHE A 659 -21.47 6.21 3.58
C PHE A 659 -21.49 7.69 3.20
N LEU A 660 -21.85 8.00 1.95
CA LEU A 660 -22.05 9.38 1.49
C LEU A 660 -23.16 10.10 2.27
N GLU A 661 -24.27 9.42 2.53
CA GLU A 661 -25.42 9.97 3.26
C GLU A 661 -25.18 10.13 4.77
N ASN A 662 -24.15 9.47 5.32
CA ASN A 662 -23.76 9.55 6.72
C ASN A 662 -22.44 10.32 6.90
N ASP A 663 -22.29 11.45 6.21
CA ASP A 663 -21.22 12.43 6.37
C ASP A 663 -19.80 11.84 6.23
N TRP A 664 -19.63 10.80 5.41
CA TRP A 664 -18.36 10.12 5.20
C TRP A 664 -17.71 9.61 6.52
N SER A 665 -18.51 9.31 7.53
CA SER A 665 -18.07 8.83 8.84
C SER A 665 -17.64 7.36 8.78
N ILE A 666 -16.37 7.09 9.09
CA ILE A 666 -15.85 5.73 9.18
C ILE A 666 -16.38 5.03 10.44
N LYS A 667 -16.56 5.75 11.56
CA LYS A 667 -17.11 5.16 12.78
C LYS A 667 -18.57 4.74 12.63
N GLU A 668 -19.38 5.52 11.92
CA GLU A 668 -20.76 5.13 11.60
C GLU A 668 -20.79 3.91 10.67
N LEU A 669 -19.88 3.85 9.68
CA LEU A 669 -19.76 2.68 8.81
C LEU A 669 -19.39 1.41 9.60
N HIS A 670 -18.51 1.51 10.60
CA HIS A 670 -18.21 0.41 11.53
C HIS A 670 -19.45 -0.04 12.28
N ARG A 671 -20.18 0.90 12.90
CA ARG A 671 -21.43 0.58 13.59
C ARG A 671 -22.41 -0.14 12.70
N PHE A 672 -22.56 0.34 11.47
CA PHE A 672 -23.48 -0.23 10.51
C PHE A 672 -23.08 -1.65 10.13
N ILE A 673 -21.82 -1.89 9.80
CA ILE A 673 -21.31 -3.22 9.43
C ILE A 673 -21.40 -4.19 10.63
N MET A 674 -20.89 -3.79 11.79
CA MET A 674 -20.75 -4.68 12.95
C MET A 674 -22.08 -5.04 13.59
N THR A 675 -23.12 -4.27 13.40
CA THR A 675 -24.48 -4.59 13.90
C THR A 675 -25.23 -5.55 13.00
N SER A 676 -24.76 -5.85 11.79
CA SER A 676 -25.33 -6.87 10.91
C SER A 676 -25.20 -8.28 11.50
N GLU A 677 -26.08 -9.18 11.11
CA GLU A 677 -25.96 -10.59 11.43
C GLU A 677 -24.74 -11.21 10.79
N ALA A 678 -24.41 -10.81 9.56
CA ALA A 678 -23.24 -11.27 8.83
C ALA A 678 -21.94 -11.13 9.64
N TYR A 679 -21.75 -9.99 10.33
CA TYR A 679 -20.60 -9.79 11.21
C TYR A 679 -20.66 -10.66 12.47
N ARG A 680 -21.85 -10.91 13.01
CA ARG A 680 -22.08 -11.67 14.24
C ARG A 680 -22.19 -13.18 14.04
N ARG A 681 -22.15 -13.67 12.80
CA ARG A 681 -22.16 -15.12 12.47
C ARG A 681 -20.97 -15.85 13.07
N SER A 682 -21.18 -17.13 13.36
CA SER A 682 -20.13 -18.05 13.77
C SER A 682 -19.16 -18.34 12.61
N THR A 683 -17.93 -18.70 12.96
CA THR A 683 -16.95 -19.26 12.03
C THR A 683 -17.23 -20.74 11.71
N GLU A 684 -18.12 -21.37 12.47
CA GLU A 684 -18.53 -22.76 12.33
C GLU A 684 -19.90 -22.84 11.68
N HIS A 685 -20.04 -23.68 10.65
CA HIS A 685 -21.32 -23.97 10.00
C HIS A 685 -21.73 -25.40 10.25
N PRO A 686 -23.01 -25.66 10.63
CA PRO A 686 -23.50 -27.01 10.90
C PRO A 686 -23.36 -27.98 9.70
N ASN A 687 -23.41 -27.45 8.47
CA ASN A 687 -23.23 -28.23 7.24
C ASN A 687 -22.05 -27.64 6.44
N ARG A 688 -20.85 -27.92 6.90
CA ARG A 688 -19.60 -27.45 6.26
C ARG A 688 -19.44 -27.92 4.83
N ASP A 689 -19.81 -29.19 4.56
CA ASP A 689 -19.64 -29.81 3.25
C ASP A 689 -20.47 -29.08 2.20
N LEU A 690 -21.71 -28.72 2.53
CA LEU A 690 -22.62 -27.98 1.66
C LEU A 690 -22.04 -26.59 1.33
N VAL A 691 -21.52 -25.87 2.35
CA VAL A 691 -20.92 -24.54 2.13
C VAL A 691 -19.69 -24.66 1.25
N THR A 692 -18.82 -25.63 1.50
CA THR A 692 -17.60 -25.85 0.68
C THR A 692 -17.94 -26.22 -0.76
N GLU A 693 -19.01 -27.02 -0.98
CA GLU A 693 -19.47 -27.41 -2.31
C GLU A 693 -20.01 -26.21 -3.11
N ARG A 694 -20.84 -25.38 -2.47
CA ARG A 694 -21.58 -24.30 -3.16
C ARG A 694 -20.88 -22.94 -3.14
N ASP A 695 -19.96 -22.76 -2.22
CA ASP A 695 -19.13 -21.55 -2.08
C ASP A 695 -17.67 -21.90 -1.76
N PRO A 696 -16.95 -22.57 -2.67
CA PRO A 696 -15.58 -23.02 -2.45
C PRO A 696 -14.60 -21.89 -2.21
N LEU A 697 -14.92 -20.69 -2.65
CA LEU A 697 -14.09 -19.49 -2.46
C LEU A 697 -14.45 -18.72 -1.18
N GLY A 698 -15.55 -19.08 -0.50
CA GLY A 698 -16.01 -18.37 0.70
C GLY A 698 -16.43 -16.93 0.44
N ASN A 699 -17.08 -16.67 -0.70
CA ASN A 699 -17.49 -15.34 -1.14
C ASN A 699 -18.89 -14.94 -0.69
N SER A 700 -19.65 -15.90 -0.13
CA SER A 700 -21.08 -15.70 0.18
C SER A 700 -21.34 -15.05 1.54
N TYR A 701 -20.31 -14.93 2.40
CA TYR A 701 -20.45 -14.49 3.79
C TYR A 701 -21.46 -15.33 4.61
N ALA A 702 -21.67 -16.60 4.22
CA ALA A 702 -22.51 -17.55 4.96
C ALA A 702 -21.96 -17.82 6.37
N VAL A 703 -20.65 -17.75 6.53
CA VAL A 703 -19.92 -17.89 7.79
C VAL A 703 -19.00 -16.69 7.98
N PHE A 704 -18.72 -16.32 9.21
CA PHE A 704 -17.62 -15.38 9.48
C PHE A 704 -16.28 -16.11 9.28
N ARG A 705 -15.28 -15.45 8.70
CA ARG A 705 -13.96 -16.05 8.47
C ARG A 705 -13.07 -15.81 9.68
N HIS A 706 -12.53 -16.86 10.28
CA HIS A 706 -11.45 -16.68 11.25
C HIS A 706 -10.22 -16.08 10.57
N ARG A 707 -9.51 -15.21 11.27
CA ARG A 707 -8.26 -14.62 10.79
C ARG A 707 -7.14 -14.81 11.79
N ARG A 708 -5.92 -14.96 11.30
CA ARG A 708 -4.74 -14.87 12.13
C ARG A 708 -4.48 -13.42 12.51
N LEU A 709 -4.01 -13.17 13.73
CA LEU A 709 -3.52 -11.87 14.15
C LEU A 709 -2.36 -11.42 13.24
N SER A 710 -2.31 -10.13 12.93
CA SER A 710 -1.19 -9.51 12.22
C SER A 710 0.05 -9.46 13.10
N ALA A 711 1.21 -9.19 12.51
CA ALA A 711 2.49 -9.10 13.21
C ALA A 711 2.42 -8.17 14.45
N GLU A 712 1.84 -6.99 14.26
CA GLU A 712 1.67 -5.99 15.31
C GLU A 712 0.67 -6.45 16.37
N GLU A 713 -0.46 -7.03 15.97
CA GLU A 713 -1.45 -7.56 16.93
C GLU A 713 -0.88 -8.69 17.79
N VAL A 714 -0.03 -9.57 17.22
CA VAL A 714 0.65 -10.63 17.99
C VAL A 714 1.59 -10.02 19.03
N ARG A 715 2.52 -9.14 18.60
CA ARG A 715 3.46 -8.51 19.53
C ARG A 715 2.74 -7.67 20.59
N ASP A 716 1.80 -6.84 20.19
CA ASP A 716 1.06 -5.95 21.10
C ASP A 716 0.22 -6.75 22.08
N SER A 717 -0.38 -7.88 21.66
CA SER A 717 -1.12 -8.79 22.56
C SER A 717 -0.22 -9.46 23.58
N ILE A 718 0.98 -9.89 23.19
CA ILE A 718 1.96 -10.48 24.12
C ILE A 718 2.37 -9.44 25.17
N LEU A 719 2.70 -8.20 24.75
CA LEU A 719 3.00 -7.09 25.64
C LEU A 719 1.83 -6.74 26.57
N TYR A 720 0.60 -6.78 26.03
CA TYR A 720 -0.60 -6.50 26.80
C TYR A 720 -0.87 -7.57 27.87
N VAL A 721 -0.75 -8.84 27.53
CA VAL A 721 -0.94 -9.98 28.44
C VAL A 721 0.15 -10.00 29.51
N SER A 722 1.40 -9.65 29.19
CA SER A 722 2.50 -9.55 30.14
C SER A 722 2.37 -8.35 31.11
N GLY A 723 1.49 -7.39 30.81
CA GLY A 723 1.36 -6.17 31.60
C GLY A 723 2.44 -5.12 31.33
N GLU A 724 3.21 -5.27 30.26
CA GLU A 724 4.33 -4.40 29.92
C GLU A 724 4.04 -3.42 28.78
N LEU A 725 2.84 -3.50 28.19
CA LEU A 725 2.47 -2.57 27.12
C LEU A 725 2.39 -1.15 27.69
N SER A 726 3.18 -0.24 27.13
CA SER A 726 3.16 1.17 27.48
C SER A 726 1.94 1.86 26.85
N ASP A 727 1.24 2.66 27.64
CA ASP A 727 0.06 3.44 27.21
C ASP A 727 0.42 4.78 26.55
N SER A 728 1.71 5.06 26.31
CA SER A 728 2.16 6.30 25.65
C SER A 728 1.67 6.37 24.21
N ILE A 729 0.97 7.46 23.86
CA ILE A 729 0.38 7.70 22.54
C ILE A 729 1.17 8.78 21.82
N GLY A 730 1.42 8.58 20.51
CA GLY A 730 2.05 9.58 19.65
C GLY A 730 3.54 9.81 19.91
N GLY A 731 4.08 10.89 19.33
CA GLY A 731 5.44 11.34 19.57
C GLY A 731 6.51 10.59 18.76
N LEU A 732 7.75 10.73 19.17
CA LEU A 732 8.90 10.11 18.48
C LEU A 732 8.77 8.59 18.36
N PRO A 733 9.29 7.97 17.28
CA PRO A 733 9.24 6.52 17.10
C PRO A 733 9.92 5.78 18.23
N ALA A 734 9.25 4.75 18.78
CA ALA A 734 9.82 3.83 19.73
C ALA A 734 10.90 2.95 19.07
N ARG A 735 11.89 2.55 19.84
CA ARG A 735 12.94 1.63 19.38
C ARG A 735 12.85 0.34 20.20
N PRO A 736 11.96 -0.60 19.83
CA PRO A 736 11.89 -1.90 20.49
C PRO A 736 13.21 -2.66 20.37
N GLU A 737 13.44 -3.60 21.25
CA GLU A 737 14.53 -4.53 21.09
C GLU A 737 14.28 -5.44 19.88
N ILE A 738 15.30 -5.69 19.07
CA ILE A 738 15.28 -6.65 17.97
C ILE A 738 16.45 -7.61 18.15
N ASN A 739 16.46 -8.69 17.39
CA ASN A 739 17.57 -9.63 17.41
C ASN A 739 18.92 -8.89 17.31
N MET A 740 19.85 -9.15 18.25
CA MET A 740 21.10 -8.41 18.39
C MET A 740 22.01 -8.59 17.17
N ASP A 741 22.04 -9.78 16.56
CA ASP A 741 22.85 -10.02 15.37
C ASP A 741 22.38 -9.16 14.19
N VAL A 742 21.07 -8.95 14.07
CA VAL A 742 20.45 -8.07 13.06
C VAL A 742 20.70 -6.60 13.42
N ALA A 743 20.51 -6.21 14.66
CA ALA A 743 20.72 -4.85 15.15
C ALA A 743 22.15 -4.34 14.89
N LEU A 744 23.12 -5.23 15.05
CA LEU A 744 24.54 -4.93 14.91
C LEU A 744 25.11 -5.18 13.50
N GLN A 745 24.31 -5.65 12.55
CA GLN A 745 24.80 -5.80 11.18
C GLN A 745 25.28 -4.46 10.59
N PRO A 746 26.45 -4.44 9.92
CA PRO A 746 26.95 -3.22 9.33
C PRO A 746 26.06 -2.78 8.18
N ARG A 747 25.40 -1.64 8.31
CA ARG A 747 24.63 -1.00 7.24
C ARG A 747 25.56 -0.03 6.49
N GLN A 748 26.39 -0.60 5.63
CA GLN A 748 27.32 0.18 4.81
C GLN A 748 26.64 0.65 3.53
N VAL A 749 26.69 1.95 3.29
CA VAL A 749 26.25 2.54 2.06
C VAL A 749 27.31 3.47 1.53
N MET A 750 27.94 3.11 0.39
CA MET A 750 28.89 3.97 -0.33
C MET A 750 29.93 4.63 0.59
N GLY A 751 30.59 3.82 1.43
CA GLY A 751 31.59 4.32 2.39
C GLY A 751 31.03 5.15 3.57
N SER A 752 29.71 5.19 3.72
CA SER A 752 29.04 5.76 4.89
C SER A 752 28.43 4.64 5.71
N TYR A 753 28.68 4.63 7.00
CA TYR A 753 28.09 3.72 7.94
C TYR A 753 26.86 4.38 8.57
N ALA A 754 25.69 3.75 8.44
CA ALA A 754 24.60 4.05 9.33
C ALA A 754 24.93 3.46 10.70
N ALA A 755 24.62 4.19 11.76
CA ALA A 755 24.81 3.69 13.13
C ALA A 755 24.05 2.37 13.35
N SER A 756 24.60 1.50 14.19
CA SER A 756 23.91 0.31 14.66
C SER A 756 22.54 0.67 15.24
N TYR A 757 21.60 -0.24 15.12
CA TYR A 757 20.32 -0.08 15.78
C TYR A 757 20.49 -0.32 17.29
N GLU A 758 20.19 0.69 18.09
CA GLU A 758 20.22 0.60 19.54
C GLU A 758 18.80 0.77 20.08
N PRO A 759 18.28 -0.18 20.89
CA PRO A 759 16.94 -0.08 21.46
C PRO A 759 16.82 1.09 22.42
N ALA A 760 15.59 1.52 22.72
CA ALA A 760 15.34 2.53 23.75
C ALA A 760 15.76 1.99 25.12
N PRO A 761 16.30 2.86 26.01
CA PRO A 761 17.02 2.40 27.21
C PRO A 761 16.12 1.76 28.27
N THR A 762 14.83 2.10 28.32
CA THR A 762 13.92 1.55 29.34
C THR A 762 12.75 0.80 28.72
N PRO A 763 12.15 -0.17 29.44
CA PRO A 763 10.99 -0.91 28.97
C PRO A 763 9.81 0.00 28.56
N GLU A 764 9.52 1.06 29.32
CA GLU A 764 8.41 1.97 29.00
C GLU A 764 8.57 2.65 27.65
N LEU A 765 9.79 2.96 27.24
CA LEU A 765 10.08 3.62 25.95
C LEU A 765 10.09 2.62 24.78
N ARG A 766 10.46 1.34 25.00
CA ARG A 766 10.55 0.35 23.92
C ARG A 766 9.31 -0.53 23.77
N ASN A 767 8.51 -0.72 24.85
CA ASN A 767 7.34 -1.59 24.86
C ASN A 767 6.04 -0.87 24.50
N ARG A 768 6.13 0.16 23.67
CA ARG A 768 4.97 0.88 23.10
C ARG A 768 4.29 0.03 22.02
N ARG A 769 3.05 0.39 21.67
CA ARG A 769 2.33 -0.20 20.55
C ARG A 769 3.20 -0.24 19.29
N SER A 770 3.07 -1.31 18.51
CA SER A 770 3.89 -1.56 17.32
C SER A 770 3.72 -0.52 16.22
N ILE A 771 2.61 0.23 16.20
CA ILE A 771 2.42 1.37 15.29
C ILE A 771 3.45 2.48 15.52
N TYR A 772 3.96 2.61 16.75
CA TYR A 772 4.99 3.58 17.11
C TYR A 772 6.40 3.05 16.91
N ALA A 773 6.59 1.75 16.65
CA ALA A 773 7.90 1.18 16.41
C ALA A 773 8.54 1.79 15.17
N LYS A 774 9.82 2.19 15.27
CA LYS A 774 10.58 2.81 14.19
C LYS A 774 10.65 1.88 12.97
N LYS A 775 10.02 2.28 11.87
CA LYS A 775 10.02 1.55 10.58
C LYS A 775 11.18 2.03 9.70
N ILE A 776 12.20 1.21 9.57
CA ILE A 776 13.37 1.48 8.73
C ILE A 776 13.31 0.60 7.48
N ARG A 777 13.32 1.18 6.28
CA ARG A 777 13.21 0.43 5.00
C ARG A 777 14.36 -0.55 4.82
N GLY A 778 15.58 -0.12 5.14
CA GLY A 778 16.79 -0.95 5.05
C GLY A 778 17.07 -1.84 6.25
N LEU A 779 16.21 -1.87 7.27
CA LEU A 779 16.37 -2.71 8.46
C LEU A 779 15.01 -3.10 9.01
N ARG A 780 14.49 -4.23 8.56
CA ARG A 780 13.20 -4.74 9.02
C ARG A 780 13.34 -5.48 10.36
N ASN A 781 12.33 -5.38 11.20
CA ASN A 781 12.25 -6.16 12.41
C ASN A 781 12.00 -7.65 12.06
N PRO A 782 12.90 -8.61 12.40
CA PRO A 782 12.77 -10.00 12.02
C PRO A 782 11.49 -10.67 12.51
N PHE A 783 11.04 -10.36 13.73
CA PHE A 783 9.80 -10.89 14.29
C PHE A 783 8.59 -10.43 13.43
N MET A 784 8.52 -9.14 13.13
CA MET A 784 7.43 -8.59 12.30
C MET A 784 7.43 -9.17 10.89
N GLU A 785 8.61 -9.37 10.30
CA GLU A 785 8.76 -9.92 8.96
C GLU A 785 8.27 -11.37 8.86
N VAL A 786 8.61 -12.20 9.84
CA VAL A 786 8.15 -13.60 9.93
C VAL A 786 6.62 -13.67 10.01
N PHE A 787 5.95 -12.69 10.60
CA PHE A 787 4.49 -12.58 10.67
C PHE A 787 3.86 -11.76 9.53
N ASN A 788 4.56 -11.62 8.39
CA ASN A 788 4.06 -10.96 7.19
C ASN A 788 3.77 -9.46 7.34
N GLN A 789 4.55 -8.72 8.16
CA GLN A 789 4.49 -7.27 8.09
C GLN A 789 4.84 -6.80 6.66
N PRO A 790 4.01 -5.98 6.01
CA PRO A 790 4.26 -5.56 4.63
C PRO A 790 5.53 -4.73 4.50
N SER A 791 6.16 -4.79 3.31
CA SER A 791 7.22 -3.86 2.96
C SER A 791 6.68 -2.44 2.90
N PRO A 792 7.36 -1.44 3.45
CA PRO A 792 6.96 -0.06 3.30
C PRO A 792 7.36 0.54 1.93
N ASP A 793 7.91 -0.24 1.02
CA ASP A 793 8.29 0.21 -0.33
C ASP A 793 7.12 0.20 -1.30
N GLU A 794 6.13 -0.66 -1.06
CA GLU A 794 4.95 -0.83 -1.90
C GLU A 794 3.66 -0.63 -1.09
N SER A 795 2.60 -0.19 -1.76
CA SER A 795 1.27 -0.08 -1.14
C SER A 795 0.73 -1.47 -0.80
N CYS A 796 0.38 -1.69 0.45
CA CYS A 796 -0.22 -2.95 0.88
C CYS A 796 -1.75 -2.82 0.91
N GLU A 797 -2.40 -3.40 -0.08
CA GLU A 797 -3.86 -3.43 -0.16
C GLU A 797 -4.51 -4.47 0.77
N VAL A 798 -3.90 -5.65 0.84
CA VAL A 798 -4.32 -6.78 1.67
C VAL A 798 -3.08 -7.48 2.19
N ARG A 799 -2.97 -7.62 3.51
CA ARG A 799 -1.86 -8.36 4.10
C ARG A 799 -1.98 -9.84 3.80
N GLN A 800 -0.89 -10.41 3.32
CA GLN A 800 -0.81 -11.87 3.17
C GLN A 800 -0.83 -12.53 4.55
N SER A 801 -1.55 -13.63 4.66
CA SER A 801 -1.53 -14.49 5.84
C SER A 801 -0.95 -15.84 5.45
N SER A 802 0.18 -16.18 6.04
CA SER A 802 0.82 -17.49 5.88
C SER A 802 0.98 -18.15 7.25
N THR A 803 0.85 -19.47 7.33
CA THR A 803 1.20 -20.24 8.52
C THR A 803 2.41 -21.09 8.16
N VAL A 804 3.57 -20.65 8.63
CA VAL A 804 4.85 -21.28 8.30
C VAL A 804 5.65 -21.60 9.55
N THR A 805 6.48 -22.65 9.48
CA THR A 805 7.27 -23.13 10.60
C THR A 805 8.14 -22.06 11.30
N PRO A 806 8.74 -21.08 10.59
CA PRO A 806 9.49 -20.01 11.25
C PRO A 806 8.70 -19.19 12.28
N GLN A 807 7.38 -19.07 12.15
CA GLN A 807 6.54 -18.33 13.10
C GLN A 807 6.50 -19.02 14.47
N VAL A 808 6.34 -20.33 14.47
CA VAL A 808 6.38 -21.13 15.71
C VAL A 808 7.75 -21.01 16.40
N PHE A 809 8.84 -21.10 15.62
CA PHE A 809 10.18 -20.91 16.16
C PHE A 809 10.41 -19.50 16.70
N SER A 810 9.89 -18.46 16.04
CA SER A 810 9.96 -17.09 16.56
C SER A 810 9.24 -16.93 17.89
N LEU A 811 8.04 -17.51 18.02
CA LEU A 811 7.27 -17.44 19.28
C LEU A 811 7.88 -18.26 20.40
N PHE A 812 8.62 -19.34 20.12
CA PHE A 812 9.25 -20.14 21.16
C PHE A 812 10.68 -19.70 21.52
N ASN A 813 11.43 -19.14 20.57
CA ASN A 813 12.88 -18.98 20.70
C ASN A 813 13.36 -17.54 20.55
N SER A 814 12.51 -16.57 20.19
CA SER A 814 12.97 -15.17 20.15
C SER A 814 13.14 -14.61 21.55
N ASP A 815 14.17 -13.81 21.75
CA ASP A 815 14.40 -13.09 23.01
C ASP A 815 13.16 -12.31 23.44
N ASP A 816 12.47 -11.67 22.50
CA ASP A 816 11.25 -10.90 22.78
C ASP A 816 10.16 -11.80 23.40
N SER A 817 9.87 -12.97 22.82
CA SER A 817 8.86 -13.90 23.35
C SER A 817 9.27 -14.50 24.69
N LEU A 818 10.55 -14.88 24.84
CA LEU A 818 11.09 -15.44 26.08
C LEU A 818 11.00 -14.41 27.22
N ASN A 819 11.47 -13.19 27.00
CA ASN A 819 11.45 -12.12 28.00
C ASN A 819 10.01 -11.76 28.40
N ARG A 820 9.09 -11.68 27.42
CA ARG A 820 7.66 -11.41 27.69
C ARG A 820 7.01 -12.56 28.48
N SER A 821 7.42 -13.81 28.25
CA SER A 821 6.91 -14.94 29.03
C SER A 821 7.36 -14.89 30.51
N VAL A 822 8.61 -14.48 30.74
CA VAL A 822 9.14 -14.26 32.09
C VAL A 822 8.42 -13.12 32.80
N ALA A 823 8.24 -11.99 32.10
CA ALA A 823 7.50 -10.85 32.65
C ALA A 823 6.04 -11.22 32.98
N THR A 824 5.39 -12.00 32.11
CA THR A 824 4.03 -12.52 32.34
C THR A 824 4.00 -13.39 33.59
N ALA A 825 4.96 -14.29 33.76
CA ALA A 825 5.03 -15.18 34.91
C ALA A 825 5.24 -14.41 36.24
N ILE A 826 6.09 -13.38 36.22
CA ILE A 826 6.30 -12.48 37.38
C ILE A 826 4.98 -11.78 37.73
N ASP A 827 4.33 -11.12 36.76
CA ASP A 827 3.09 -10.36 36.97
C ASP A 827 1.95 -11.26 37.51
N LEU A 828 1.84 -12.48 36.95
CA LEU A 828 0.83 -13.45 37.39
C LEU A 828 1.05 -13.89 38.86
N LEU A 829 2.30 -14.12 39.28
CA LEU A 829 2.63 -14.51 40.63
C LEU A 829 2.47 -13.35 41.61
N ASP A 830 2.79 -12.14 41.22
CA ASP A 830 2.61 -10.96 42.08
C ASP A 830 1.11 -10.66 42.34
N LYS A 831 0.26 -10.87 41.34
CA LYS A 831 -1.18 -10.62 41.47
C LYS A 831 -1.98 -11.78 42.07
N ASN A 832 -1.47 -13.00 41.97
CA ASN A 832 -2.21 -14.20 42.36
C ASN A 832 -1.55 -14.98 43.46
N ARG A 833 -2.29 -15.26 44.57
CA ARG A 833 -1.76 -15.94 45.77
C ARG A 833 -1.58 -17.46 45.63
N ASN A 834 -2.11 -18.07 44.55
CA ASN A 834 -1.98 -19.50 44.32
C ASN A 834 -1.90 -19.83 42.84
N ARG A 835 -1.21 -20.94 42.51
CA ARG A 835 -0.96 -21.37 41.11
C ARG A 835 -2.22 -21.56 40.27
N LYS A 836 -3.30 -22.08 40.86
CA LYS A 836 -4.55 -22.26 40.15
C LYS A 836 -5.12 -20.92 39.67
N LYS A 837 -5.08 -19.88 40.51
CA LYS A 837 -5.57 -18.54 40.13
C LYS A 837 -4.66 -17.87 39.12
N ALA A 838 -3.36 -18.11 39.17
CA ALA A 838 -2.43 -17.64 38.15
C ALA A 838 -2.75 -18.25 36.79
N VAL A 839 -3.07 -19.56 36.73
CA VAL A 839 -3.52 -20.22 35.48
C VAL A 839 -4.87 -19.64 35.00
N GLU A 840 -5.84 -19.46 35.94
CA GLU A 840 -7.13 -18.86 35.57
C GLU A 840 -6.97 -17.44 35.00
N ASP A 841 -6.10 -16.61 35.58
CA ASP A 841 -5.81 -15.25 35.13
C ASP A 841 -5.11 -15.25 33.77
N LEU A 842 -4.13 -16.13 33.54
CA LEU A 842 -3.46 -16.29 32.26
C LEU A 842 -4.46 -16.60 31.12
N PHE A 843 -5.35 -17.57 31.33
CA PHE A 843 -6.35 -17.93 30.33
C PHE A 843 -7.36 -16.80 30.07
N GLN A 844 -7.77 -16.10 31.12
CA GLN A 844 -8.69 -14.97 30.98
C GLN A 844 -8.08 -13.83 30.17
N ARG A 845 -6.81 -13.51 30.36
CA ARG A 845 -6.10 -12.47 29.62
C ARG A 845 -5.81 -12.89 28.18
N ALA A 846 -5.32 -14.11 28.00
CA ALA A 846 -4.88 -14.57 26.68
C ALA A 846 -6.06 -15.00 25.78
N TYR A 847 -7.05 -15.70 26.34
CA TYR A 847 -8.14 -16.36 25.60
C TYR A 847 -9.51 -15.74 25.85
N SER A 848 -9.62 -14.75 26.74
CA SER A 848 -10.90 -14.12 27.11
C SER A 848 -11.91 -15.11 27.73
N ARG A 849 -11.44 -16.23 28.29
CA ARG A 849 -12.25 -17.26 28.95
C ARG A 849 -11.54 -17.87 30.14
N SER A 850 -12.32 -18.50 31.02
CA SER A 850 -11.75 -19.33 32.08
C SER A 850 -11.33 -20.69 31.54
N PRO A 851 -10.25 -21.29 32.05
CA PRO A 851 -9.88 -22.67 31.73
C PRO A 851 -10.90 -23.68 32.29
N ASP A 852 -11.05 -24.80 31.64
CA ASP A 852 -11.81 -25.91 32.18
C ASP A 852 -11.02 -26.73 33.24
N ARG A 853 -11.60 -27.79 33.78
CA ARG A 853 -10.98 -28.59 34.83
C ARG A 853 -9.77 -29.37 34.32
N GLU A 854 -9.78 -29.82 33.06
CA GLU A 854 -8.69 -30.58 32.47
C GLU A 854 -7.55 -29.64 32.11
N GLU A 855 -7.83 -28.47 31.55
CA GLU A 855 -6.85 -27.43 31.23
C GLU A 855 -6.12 -26.96 32.51
N ILE A 856 -6.87 -26.71 33.60
CA ILE A 856 -6.25 -26.37 34.92
C ILE A 856 -5.30 -27.48 35.35
N LYS A 857 -5.74 -28.75 35.30
CA LYS A 857 -4.93 -29.88 35.73
C LYS A 857 -3.67 -30.01 34.89
N LEU A 858 -3.79 -29.99 33.57
CA LEU A 858 -2.67 -30.09 32.63
C LEU A 858 -1.68 -28.93 32.83
N SER A 859 -2.16 -27.71 32.99
CA SER A 859 -1.31 -26.53 33.23
C SER A 859 -0.52 -26.65 34.54
N LEU A 860 -1.16 -27.11 35.65
CA LEU A 860 -0.52 -27.29 36.93
C LEU A 860 0.48 -28.47 36.93
N ASP A 861 0.16 -29.57 36.22
CA ASP A 861 1.05 -30.72 36.06
C ASP A 861 2.29 -30.33 35.20
N HIS A 862 2.10 -29.56 34.15
CA HIS A 862 3.15 -29.00 33.31
C HIS A 862 4.07 -28.09 34.14
N TRP A 863 3.51 -27.08 34.84
CA TRP A 863 4.25 -26.16 35.69
C TRP A 863 5.11 -26.88 36.69
N LYS A 864 4.55 -27.83 37.44
CA LYS A 864 5.29 -28.63 38.42
C LYS A 864 6.40 -29.47 37.77
N SER A 865 6.16 -30.01 36.59
CA SER A 865 7.15 -30.81 35.85
C SER A 865 8.32 -29.96 35.36
N MET A 866 8.03 -28.79 34.87
CA MET A 866 9.04 -27.85 34.36
C MET A 866 9.84 -27.21 35.48
N GLU A 867 9.19 -26.87 36.61
CA GLU A 867 9.88 -26.37 37.80
C GLU A 867 11.01 -27.32 38.25
N LYS A 868 10.71 -28.61 38.33
CA LYS A 868 11.71 -29.61 38.66
C LYS A 868 12.85 -29.72 37.66
N ARG A 869 12.57 -29.47 36.36
CA ARG A 869 13.61 -29.45 35.31
C ARG A 869 14.50 -28.23 35.45
N HIS A 870 13.90 -27.09 35.77
CA HIS A 870 14.60 -25.83 35.90
C HIS A 870 15.45 -25.71 37.17
N GLU A 871 15.22 -26.57 38.19
CA GLU A 871 16.08 -26.65 39.38
C GLU A 871 17.54 -27.02 39.03
N ASP A 872 17.73 -27.82 37.94
CA ASP A 872 19.03 -28.31 37.50
C ASP A 872 19.63 -27.52 36.34
N LEU A 873 18.95 -26.45 35.87
CA LEU A 873 19.39 -25.65 34.72
C LEU A 873 20.00 -24.32 35.17
N GLU A 874 21.16 -24.02 34.63
CA GLU A 874 21.81 -22.73 34.76
C GLU A 874 21.66 -21.96 33.44
N PHE A 875 21.35 -20.67 33.50
CA PHE A 875 21.24 -19.77 32.40
C PHE A 875 22.28 -18.65 32.54
N GLU A 876 22.96 -18.33 31.46
CA GLU A 876 23.89 -17.22 31.43
C GLU A 876 23.15 -15.89 31.25
N PRO A 877 23.45 -14.86 32.05
CA PRO A 877 22.91 -13.52 31.82
C PRO A 877 23.32 -12.99 30.46
N ARG A 878 22.42 -12.30 29.80
CA ARG A 878 22.70 -11.70 28.49
C ARG A 878 23.63 -10.50 28.65
N GLU A 879 24.68 -10.48 27.83
CA GLU A 879 25.60 -9.36 27.74
C GLU A 879 25.22 -8.42 26.56
N PHE A 880 25.32 -7.13 26.80
CA PHE A 880 25.11 -6.10 25.78
C PHE A 880 26.45 -5.48 25.39
N PRO A 881 26.83 -5.50 24.10
CA PRO A 881 28.11 -5.00 23.67
C PRO A 881 28.18 -3.47 23.83
N ARG A 882 29.33 -2.97 24.26
CA ARG A 882 29.58 -1.54 24.40
C ARG A 882 30.26 -0.96 23.16
N GLU A 883 30.85 -1.80 22.36
CA GLU A 883 31.56 -1.41 21.13
C GLU A 883 31.56 -2.57 20.13
N VAL A 884 31.67 -2.21 18.84
CA VAL A 884 31.78 -3.16 17.73
C VAL A 884 32.94 -2.72 16.84
N GLU A 885 33.82 -3.65 16.49
CA GLU A 885 34.82 -3.40 15.46
C GLU A 885 34.18 -3.50 14.07
N ARG A 886 34.41 -2.48 13.25
CA ARG A 886 33.88 -2.36 11.89
C ARG A 886 35.02 -2.42 10.88
N SER A 887 34.85 -3.26 9.84
CA SER A 887 35.75 -3.33 8.71
C SER A 887 35.17 -2.55 7.52
N ALA A 888 36.01 -1.75 6.87
CA ALA A 888 35.63 -0.91 5.73
C ALA A 888 36.72 -0.86 4.68
N VAL A 889 36.43 -0.23 3.53
CA VAL A 889 37.40 0.08 2.51
C VAL A 889 37.40 1.58 2.21
N GLU A 890 38.57 2.15 2.02
CA GLU A 890 38.69 3.55 1.60
C GLU A 890 38.25 3.71 0.14
N GLU A 891 37.32 4.63 -0.13
CA GLU A 891 36.56 4.73 -1.39
C GLU A 891 37.41 4.93 -2.63
N MET A 892 38.54 5.67 -2.53
CA MET A 892 39.35 6.02 -3.69
C MET A 892 40.45 5.00 -3.98
N SER A 893 40.98 4.37 -2.94
CA SER A 893 42.11 3.45 -3.03
C SER A 893 41.73 1.98 -2.93
N GLY A 894 40.51 1.67 -2.38
CA GLY A 894 40.13 0.30 -2.04
C GLY A 894 40.91 -0.29 -0.86
N ALA A 895 41.69 0.53 -0.13
CA ALA A 895 42.48 0.05 1.00
C ALA A 895 41.58 -0.35 2.17
N PRO A 896 41.70 -1.57 2.75
CA PRO A 896 40.94 -1.98 3.89
C PRO A 896 41.39 -1.25 5.16
N PHE A 897 40.44 -0.95 6.04
CA PHE A 897 40.74 -0.40 7.37
C PHE A 897 39.67 -0.85 8.37
N THR A 898 39.97 -0.71 9.66
CA THR A 898 39.02 -0.95 10.75
C THR A 898 38.82 0.28 11.59
N PHE A 899 37.67 0.38 12.24
CA PHE A 899 37.39 1.39 13.25
C PHE A 899 36.42 0.84 14.29
N THR A 900 36.42 1.43 15.50
CA THR A 900 35.52 1.06 16.57
C THR A 900 34.27 1.93 16.51
N GLU A 901 33.10 1.30 16.48
CA GLU A 901 31.81 1.94 16.74
C GLU A 901 31.44 1.74 18.21
N VAL A 902 31.25 2.84 18.96
CA VAL A 902 30.81 2.81 20.35
C VAL A 902 29.28 2.87 20.41
N LEU A 903 28.67 1.95 21.15
CA LEU A 903 27.23 1.76 21.31
C LEU A 903 26.75 2.47 22.57
N PHE A 904 26.59 3.78 22.50
CA PHE A 904 26.24 4.62 23.66
C PHE A 904 24.83 4.37 24.22
N GLY A 905 23.92 3.78 23.44
CA GLY A 905 22.56 3.43 23.86
C GLY A 905 22.52 2.39 24.96
N PHE A 906 23.58 1.58 25.07
CA PHE A 906 23.69 0.57 26.14
C PHE A 906 24.35 1.07 27.43
N ASP A 907 24.75 2.36 27.50
CA ASP A 907 25.33 2.93 28.75
C ASP A 907 24.34 2.88 29.92
N ASP A 908 23.10 3.32 29.67
CA ASP A 908 22.02 3.41 30.65
C ASP A 908 20.87 2.41 30.36
N TYR A 909 21.20 1.29 29.68
CA TYR A 909 20.20 0.31 29.25
C TYR A 909 19.74 -0.57 30.41
N THR A 910 18.41 -0.62 30.59
CA THR A 910 17.74 -1.51 31.54
C THR A 910 17.18 -2.69 30.76
N PRO A 911 17.75 -3.89 30.80
CA PRO A 911 17.25 -5.06 30.10
C PRO A 911 15.88 -5.49 30.63
N ASP A 912 15.17 -6.24 29.81
CA ASP A 912 13.99 -6.97 30.22
C ASP A 912 14.40 -8.17 31.07
N PRO A 913 13.54 -8.65 32.01
CA PRO A 913 13.86 -9.84 32.79
C PRO A 913 14.00 -11.08 31.93
N THR A 914 15.03 -11.88 32.17
CA THR A 914 15.33 -13.10 31.43
C THR A 914 15.28 -14.34 32.34
N PHE A 915 15.38 -15.54 31.76
CA PHE A 915 15.46 -16.80 32.50
C PHE A 915 16.65 -16.85 33.45
N ALA A 916 17.71 -16.07 33.21
CA ALA A 916 18.90 -16.04 34.05
C ALA A 916 18.65 -15.39 35.41
N GLU A 917 17.74 -14.42 35.50
CA GLU A 917 17.54 -13.59 36.70
C GLU A 917 16.40 -14.09 37.61
N VAL A 918 15.69 -15.15 37.22
CA VAL A 918 14.49 -15.64 37.91
C VAL A 918 14.69 -17.07 38.42
N ASP A 919 13.90 -17.48 39.39
CA ASP A 919 13.95 -18.82 39.98
C ASP A 919 13.23 -19.88 39.14
N ALA A 920 13.32 -21.12 39.50
CA ALA A 920 12.74 -22.26 38.80
C ALA A 920 11.20 -22.21 38.75
N GLU A 921 10.52 -21.63 39.72
CA GLU A 921 9.06 -21.49 39.73
C GLU A 921 8.59 -20.53 38.65
N ILE A 922 9.24 -19.38 38.54
CA ILE A 922 8.95 -18.36 37.51
C ILE A 922 9.28 -18.89 36.11
N ARG A 923 10.45 -19.53 35.94
CA ARG A 923 10.86 -20.17 34.67
C ARG A 923 9.83 -21.17 34.18
N ALA A 924 9.35 -22.01 35.07
CA ALA A 924 8.36 -23.04 34.73
C ALA A 924 6.99 -22.46 34.34
N LEU A 925 6.58 -21.36 34.99
CA LEU A 925 5.38 -20.63 34.59
C LEU A 925 5.59 -19.89 33.27
N ALA A 926 6.77 -19.36 33.01
CA ALA A 926 7.12 -18.74 31.74
C ALA A 926 7.04 -19.73 30.57
N ASP A 927 7.47 -20.98 30.75
CA ASP A 927 7.26 -22.05 29.75
C ASP A 927 5.78 -22.27 29.45
N LEU A 928 4.91 -22.24 30.47
CA LEU A 928 3.47 -22.34 30.26
C LEU A 928 2.92 -21.13 29.47
N CYS A 929 3.40 -19.92 29.76
CA CYS A 929 3.04 -18.70 29.03
C CYS A 929 3.46 -18.80 27.54
N LEU A 930 4.65 -19.34 27.24
CA LEU A 930 5.08 -19.58 25.85
C LEU A 930 4.17 -20.57 25.14
N VAL A 931 3.72 -21.63 25.78
CA VAL A 931 2.74 -22.57 25.21
C VAL A 931 1.43 -21.85 24.90
N VAL A 932 0.96 -20.97 25.78
CA VAL A 932 -0.25 -20.16 25.57
C VAL A 932 -0.08 -19.22 24.38
N PHE A 933 1.04 -18.49 24.28
CA PHE A 933 1.32 -17.58 23.18
C PHE A 933 1.42 -18.28 21.81
N ASN A 934 1.80 -19.55 21.78
CA ASN A 934 1.89 -20.38 20.57
C ASN A 934 0.59 -21.12 20.21
N SER A 935 -0.47 -20.98 21.00
CA SER A 935 -1.72 -21.65 20.73
C SER A 935 -2.52 -20.96 19.61
N ASN A 936 -3.27 -21.75 18.85
CA ASN A 936 -4.19 -21.22 17.84
C ASN A 936 -5.23 -20.28 18.46
N GLU A 937 -5.70 -20.57 19.68
CA GLU A 937 -6.68 -19.73 20.38
C GLU A 937 -6.13 -18.32 20.72
N PHE A 938 -4.80 -18.20 20.90
CA PHE A 938 -4.16 -16.92 21.11
C PHE A 938 -3.99 -16.13 19.81
N ILE A 939 -3.49 -16.79 18.75
CA ILE A 939 -3.08 -16.12 17.51
C ILE A 939 -4.16 -16.01 16.45
N TYR A 940 -5.37 -16.56 16.68
CA TYR A 940 -6.50 -16.41 15.77
C TYR A 940 -7.69 -15.71 16.43
N VAL A 941 -8.45 -15.00 15.60
CA VAL A 941 -9.76 -14.43 15.92
C VAL A 941 -10.81 -15.22 15.17
N TYR A 942 -11.82 -15.67 15.91
CA TYR A 942 -12.91 -16.50 15.42
C TYR A 942 -14.21 -15.73 15.28
#